data_aa2b2f1ee0dd712756e4d23adb29475a
#
_entry.id   aa2b2f1ee0dd712756e4d23adb29475a
#
_cell.length_a   1.000
_cell.length_b   1.000
_cell.length_c   1.000
_cell.angle_alpha   90.00
_cell.angle_beta   90.00
_cell.angle_gamma   90.00
#
_symmetry.space_group_name_H-M   'P 1'
#
loop_
_entity.id
_entity.type
_entity.pdbx_description
1 polymer ?
#
loop_
_entity_poly.entity_id
_entity_poly.type
_entity_poly.pdbx_seq_one_letter_code
_entity_poly.pdbx_strand_id
1 'polypeptide(L)'
;MSMKKHLTKLQQGHALLEKGKQAGDLAKQATNLLGGAGTAGMMDKGGLMKPGGFAGPLGGQGLAQQAAAGHSGAAKALQKAGQQLMGGSTPSGLQFTLTAGELAPETFVVTDFTLTEGFSQPFSLSVGLASADPAIDFPAVLDRAATLTILQDGVESRSITGMVARFEQGDTGLHQTTYQMTIRPDLWRTTLRQNSRIFQQQDIETIITTILKEHNIRDVVFSLRHPHPEREFCVQYQESDFAFLQRLTAEEGIFYFFEYSNGRNTVVFADDSGSVPLGIVLPYQPGDTSTIGEPAVSHMTSSAQVRPAQVELKDYTFKNPAWSAEFKEKMKEDTLQEMYYEHYDYPGRFKDEVHGKAFTRYRLEALRNDAMTGQGSGNAIAVQPGKLFTLTNHPRADLNQPWQVVSASHSGSQPQARETGSGEGGTTLHSDFSFIQHNQNWRPSPLPKPVVDGPQIAKVVGPAGEEIFCDQYGRVRLQFPWDRYGQSNDQSSCWIRVTQPWAGQGWGMLAIPRIGQEVVVDFLHGDPDQPIVTGRTYHASNIPPGGLPGSKTQMAFRSKTHKGEGYNELLFEDAKGSEQLSLHAQKDMNTKVLNNRDTKVLANHTETVDKNQTLHIKGHQMSTVNLTRTDTVGLGYALTVGAAMNTAVALSQSEQVGVHKSVIVGNTLSITAGDVIELKCGASTLRMDSSGKITIQGTEFKFEASGPVQITGKDIDLN
;
A
#
# COMPACT_ATOMS: atom_id res chain seq x y z
N MET A 1 26.24 -16.13 38.28
CA MET A 1 26.25 -15.11 37.20
C MET A 1 24.90 -14.42 36.99
N SER A 2 23.90 -14.66 37.84
CA SER A 2 22.51 -14.15 37.69
C SER A 2 22.23 -12.81 38.42
N MET A 3 22.99 -12.43 39.41
CA MET A 3 22.68 -11.27 40.24
C MET A 3 23.22 -9.91 39.66
N LYS A 4 24.22 -9.94 38.78
CA LYS A 4 24.77 -8.71 38.15
C LYS A 4 23.88 -8.16 37.01
N LYS A 5 23.06 -9.03 36.34
CA LYS A 5 22.14 -8.57 35.28
C LYS A 5 20.87 -7.89 35.79
N HIS A 6 20.49 -8.12 37.06
CA HIS A 6 19.32 -7.47 37.65
C HIS A 6 19.59 -6.06 38.15
N LEU A 7 20.82 -5.80 38.63
CA LEU A 7 21.23 -4.45 39.10
C LEU A 7 21.35 -3.46 37.92
N THR A 8 21.81 -3.90 36.75
CA THR A 8 21.99 -3.04 35.58
C THR A 8 20.64 -2.60 34.98
N LYS A 9 19.60 -3.44 35.07
CA LYS A 9 18.24 -3.08 34.60
C LYS A 9 17.53 -2.09 35.53
N LEU A 10 17.80 -2.16 36.85
CA LEU A 10 17.25 -1.20 37.81
C LEU A 10 17.90 0.20 37.70
N GLN A 11 19.19 0.27 37.37
CA GLN A 11 19.89 1.54 37.14
C GLN A 11 19.47 2.21 35.82
N GLN A 12 19.14 1.45 34.76
CA GLN A 12 18.61 2.00 33.52
C GLN A 12 17.17 2.49 33.68
N GLY A 13 16.34 1.85 34.51
CA GLY A 13 14.99 2.31 34.82
C GLY A 13 14.95 3.65 35.59
N HIS A 14 15.89 3.88 36.48
CA HIS A 14 15.98 5.13 37.24
C HIS A 14 16.43 6.33 36.38
N ALA A 15 17.32 6.12 35.42
CA ALA A 15 17.77 7.17 34.48
C ALA A 15 16.71 7.61 33.49
N LEU A 16 15.76 6.72 33.15
CA LEU A 16 14.61 7.04 32.30
C LEU A 16 13.52 7.82 33.06
N LEU A 17 13.35 7.57 34.35
CA LEU A 17 12.38 8.30 35.19
C LEU A 17 12.84 9.75 35.51
N GLU A 18 14.15 10.00 35.62
CA GLU A 18 14.68 11.36 35.80
C GLU A 18 14.60 12.21 34.52
N LYS A 19 14.80 11.60 33.33
CA LYS A 19 14.56 12.28 32.03
C LYS A 19 13.11 12.64 31.78
N GLY A 20 12.19 11.83 32.26
CA GLY A 20 10.73 12.12 32.18
C GLY A 20 10.29 13.29 33.07
N LYS A 21 10.94 13.48 34.24
CA LYS A 21 10.65 14.63 35.12
C LYS A 21 11.21 15.95 34.58
N GLN A 22 12.38 15.94 33.94
CA GLN A 22 12.94 17.14 33.30
C GLN A 22 12.14 17.63 32.09
N ALA A 23 11.52 16.72 31.33
CA ALA A 23 10.65 17.09 30.25
C ALA A 23 9.30 17.69 30.72
N GLY A 24 8.80 17.26 31.88
CA GLY A 24 7.57 17.80 32.50
C GLY A 24 7.76 19.22 33.04
N ASP A 25 8.92 19.54 33.55
CA ASP A 25 9.21 20.86 34.11
C ASP A 25 9.49 21.91 33.02
N LEU A 26 10.08 21.52 31.90
CA LEU A 26 10.22 22.38 30.70
C LEU A 26 8.88 22.72 30.05
N ALA A 27 7.90 21.80 30.05
CA ALA A 27 6.57 22.06 29.54
C ALA A 27 5.78 23.04 30.43
N LYS A 28 5.98 23.02 31.75
CA LYS A 28 5.37 23.99 32.68
C LYS A 28 5.99 25.38 32.60
N GLN A 29 7.28 25.51 32.26
CA GLN A 29 7.90 26.80 32.04
C GLN A 29 7.49 27.45 30.72
N ALA A 30 7.17 26.67 29.67
CA ALA A 30 6.69 27.21 28.42
C ALA A 30 5.23 27.75 28.52
N THR A 31 4.41 27.17 29.41
CA THR A 31 3.02 27.62 29.61
C THR A 31 2.93 28.91 30.45
N ASN A 32 3.95 29.20 31.26
CA ASN A 32 4.00 30.44 32.07
C ASN A 32 4.59 31.66 31.35
N LEU A 33 5.16 31.50 30.17
CA LEU A 33 5.71 32.59 29.35
C LEU A 33 4.74 33.19 28.33
N LEU A 34 3.56 32.58 28.15
CA LEU A 34 2.52 33.03 27.18
C LEU A 34 1.25 33.59 27.84
N GLY A 35 1.24 33.79 29.15
CA GLY A 35 0.08 34.28 29.88
C GLY A 35 0.36 35.56 30.69
N GLY A 36 0.51 36.69 30.03
CA GLY A 36 0.70 37.95 30.71
C GLY A 36 0.28 39.16 29.89
N ALA A 37 -1.01 39.48 29.88
CA ALA A 37 -1.56 40.84 29.79
C ALA A 37 -3.06 40.79 30.01
N GLY A 38 -3.58 41.06 31.16
CA GLY A 38 -4.39 42.05 31.81
C GLY A 38 -5.76 42.27 31.16
N THR A 39 -6.82 42.17 31.87
CA THR A 39 -7.32 43.10 32.91
C THR A 39 -8.53 42.53 33.65
N ALA A 40 -8.72 43.05 34.84
CA ALA A 40 -9.61 42.74 35.92
C ALA A 40 -11.14 42.88 35.65
N GLY A 41 -11.93 42.16 36.48
CA GLY A 41 -13.27 42.57 36.81
C GLY A 41 -14.23 41.48 37.28
N MET A 42 -14.26 41.26 38.60
CA MET A 42 -15.38 40.92 39.53
C MET A 42 -16.35 39.75 39.25
N MET A 43 -16.24 38.77 40.17
CA MET A 43 -17.23 38.13 41.08
C MET A 43 -18.71 38.05 40.65
N ASP A 44 -19.39 36.91 40.77
CA ASP A 44 -19.86 36.22 41.96
C ASP A 44 -20.60 34.90 41.65
N LYS A 45 -20.35 33.91 42.52
CA LYS A 45 -21.18 32.79 43.01
C LYS A 45 -22.25 32.06 42.14
N GLY A 46 -22.06 30.76 42.09
CA GLY A 46 -23.04 29.82 42.69
C GLY A 46 -23.92 29.01 41.75
N GLY A 47 -23.80 27.68 41.83
CA GLY A 47 -24.94 26.80 41.62
C GLY A 47 -24.72 25.58 40.70
N LEU A 48 -24.58 24.44 41.34
CA LEU A 48 -24.76 23.11 40.73
C LEU A 48 -26.16 22.95 40.11
N MET A 49 -26.29 22.32 38.96
CA MET A 49 -27.20 21.17 38.75
C MET A 49 -27.02 20.51 37.38
N LYS A 50 -27.20 19.19 37.37
CA LYS A 50 -27.12 18.22 36.32
C LYS A 50 -28.34 18.20 35.36
N PRO A 51 -28.46 17.26 34.42
CA PRO A 51 -28.58 17.53 32.98
C PRO A 51 -29.99 17.24 32.45
N GLY A 52 -30.35 17.86 31.35
CA GLY A 52 -31.58 17.57 30.62
C GLY A 52 -31.41 18.02 29.18
N GLY A 53 -31.49 17.05 28.25
CA GLY A 53 -31.36 17.30 26.82
C GLY A 53 -32.51 18.16 26.27
N PHE A 54 -32.21 18.77 25.15
CA PHE A 54 -33.13 18.89 24.01
C PHE A 54 -32.39 19.41 22.79
N ALA A 55 -32.68 18.78 21.65
CA ALA A 55 -32.21 19.13 20.36
C ALA A 55 -32.83 20.43 19.83
N GLY A 56 -32.03 21.14 19.02
CA GLY A 56 -32.56 22.22 18.17
C GLY A 56 -31.42 22.91 17.42
N PRO A 57 -31.52 23.07 16.10
CA PRO A 57 -30.44 23.59 15.30
C PRO A 57 -30.43 25.12 15.32
N LEU A 58 -29.32 25.73 15.65
CA LEU A 58 -29.08 27.15 15.44
C LEU A 58 -27.94 27.32 14.42
N GLY A 59 -28.25 27.68 13.30
CA GLY A 59 -28.07 28.60 12.24
C GLY A 59 -26.74 29.39 12.31
N GLY A 60 -25.65 28.84 11.64
CA GLY A 60 -24.41 29.57 11.38
C GLY A 60 -24.50 30.49 10.15
N GLN A 61 -25.57 31.22 9.96
CA GLN A 61 -25.75 32.14 8.83
C GLN A 61 -25.48 33.63 9.15
N GLY A 62 -25.16 33.97 10.40
CA GLY A 62 -25.08 35.40 10.79
C GLY A 62 -23.73 36.08 10.65
N LEU A 63 -22.62 35.35 10.59
CA LEU A 63 -21.26 35.96 10.58
C LEU A 63 -20.62 36.08 9.21
N ALA A 64 -20.99 35.25 8.24
CA ALA A 64 -20.47 35.35 6.86
C ALA A 64 -21.09 36.50 6.06
N GLN A 65 -22.35 36.89 6.36
CA GLN A 65 -23.00 38.01 5.67
C GLN A 65 -22.53 39.39 6.14
N GLN A 66 -22.07 39.54 7.38
CA GLN A 66 -21.51 40.83 7.82
C GLN A 66 -20.10 41.10 7.35
N ALA A 67 -19.29 40.09 7.11
CA ALA A 67 -17.96 40.24 6.52
C ALA A 67 -18.00 40.58 5.01
N ALA A 68 -18.96 40.02 4.28
CA ALA A 68 -19.13 40.28 2.85
C ALA A 68 -19.71 41.70 2.56
N ALA A 69 -20.54 42.22 3.46
CA ALA A 69 -21.12 43.57 3.28
C ALA A 69 -20.14 44.70 3.59
N GLY A 70 -19.13 44.47 4.45
CA GLY A 70 -18.15 45.51 4.80
C GLY A 70 -17.08 45.77 3.74
N HIS A 71 -16.70 44.76 2.96
CA HIS A 71 -15.64 44.90 1.94
C HIS A 71 -16.16 45.36 0.60
N SER A 72 -17.42 45.14 0.25
CA SER A 72 -18.01 45.63 -0.98
C SER A 72 -18.25 47.16 -0.94
N GLY A 73 -18.46 47.73 0.25
CA GLY A 73 -18.64 49.15 0.44
C GLY A 73 -17.38 49.97 0.24
N ALA A 74 -16.25 49.50 0.73
CA ALA A 74 -14.97 50.20 0.59
C ALA A 74 -14.40 50.11 -0.87
N ALA A 75 -14.55 48.98 -1.53
CA ALA A 75 -14.19 48.81 -2.93
C ALA A 75 -15.05 49.69 -3.86
N LYS A 76 -16.37 49.75 -3.61
CA LYS A 76 -17.28 50.63 -4.35
C LYS A 76 -17.00 52.13 -4.09
N ALA A 77 -16.59 52.50 -2.87
CA ALA A 77 -16.23 53.90 -2.54
C ALA A 77 -14.91 54.33 -3.19
N LEU A 78 -13.91 53.46 -3.26
CA LEU A 78 -12.65 53.70 -3.94
C LEU A 78 -12.84 53.77 -5.47
N GLN A 79 -13.69 52.91 -6.03
CA GLN A 79 -14.03 52.95 -7.46
C GLN A 79 -14.81 54.21 -7.83
N LYS A 80 -15.72 54.68 -6.99
CA LYS A 80 -16.46 55.91 -7.16
C LYS A 80 -15.57 57.17 -7.01
N ALA A 81 -14.58 57.11 -6.13
CA ALA A 81 -13.59 58.21 -5.99
C ALA A 81 -12.62 58.25 -7.14
N GLY A 82 -12.21 57.10 -7.71
CA GLY A 82 -11.37 57.04 -8.94
C GLY A 82 -12.11 57.56 -10.17
N GLN A 83 -13.39 57.28 -10.29
CA GLN A 83 -14.22 57.76 -11.39
C GLN A 83 -14.49 59.30 -11.34
N GLN A 84 -14.50 59.90 -10.16
CA GLN A 84 -14.67 61.35 -10.00
C GLN A 84 -13.39 62.17 -10.30
N LEU A 85 -12.21 61.53 -10.28
CA LEU A 85 -10.93 62.16 -10.59
C LEU A 85 -10.55 62.15 -12.08
N MET A 86 -11.14 61.24 -12.84
CA MET A 86 -11.01 61.23 -14.30
C MET A 86 -12.34 61.71 -14.91
N GLY A 87 -12.45 62.96 -15.29
CA GLY A 87 -13.64 63.61 -15.88
C GLY A 87 -14.14 62.95 -17.18
N GLY A 88 -14.43 61.68 -17.18
CA GLY A 88 -14.96 60.88 -18.28
C GLY A 88 -16.32 60.31 -17.94
N SER A 89 -17.27 60.31 -18.86
CA SER A 89 -18.56 59.61 -18.78
C SER A 89 -18.33 58.17 -18.36
N THR A 90 -19.11 57.68 -17.37
CA THR A 90 -19.14 56.24 -17.03
C THR A 90 -19.33 55.45 -18.32
N PRO A 91 -18.43 54.47 -18.62
CA PRO A 91 -18.61 53.64 -19.80
C PRO A 91 -19.95 52.92 -19.70
N SER A 92 -20.81 53.08 -20.70
CA SER A 92 -22.08 52.37 -20.81
C SER A 92 -21.89 51.11 -21.64
N GLY A 93 -22.61 50.05 -21.27
CA GLY A 93 -22.59 48.80 -22.00
C GLY A 93 -21.56 47.79 -21.52
N LEU A 94 -21.40 46.75 -22.28
CA LEU A 94 -20.53 45.61 -21.99
C LEU A 94 -19.08 45.91 -22.38
N GLN A 95 -18.13 45.62 -21.51
CA GLN A 95 -16.69 45.81 -21.73
C GLN A 95 -15.87 44.64 -21.18
N PHE A 96 -14.77 44.34 -21.88
CA PHE A 96 -13.79 43.33 -21.48
C PHE A 96 -12.44 43.99 -21.24
N THR A 97 -11.86 43.75 -20.07
CA THR A 97 -10.51 44.22 -19.72
C THR A 97 -9.64 43.03 -19.25
N LEU A 98 -8.33 43.14 -19.48
CA LEU A 98 -7.36 42.12 -19.06
C LEU A 98 -6.20 42.78 -18.33
N THR A 99 -5.81 42.14 -17.21
CA THR A 99 -4.54 42.41 -16.54
C THR A 99 -3.65 41.18 -16.63
N ALA A 100 -2.35 41.31 -16.87
CA ALA A 100 -1.43 40.17 -16.97
C ALA A 100 -0.08 40.52 -16.34
N GLY A 101 0.33 39.68 -15.36
CA GLY A 101 1.60 39.84 -14.64
C GLY A 101 1.74 41.24 -14.00
N GLU A 102 2.88 41.88 -14.21
CA GLU A 102 3.20 43.23 -13.72
C GLU A 102 3.04 44.29 -14.81
N LEU A 103 2.44 43.91 -15.96
CA LEU A 103 2.22 44.88 -17.06
C LEU A 103 1.15 45.90 -16.68
N ALA A 104 1.26 47.09 -17.24
CA ALA A 104 0.28 48.15 -17.03
C ALA A 104 -1.11 47.69 -17.54
N PRO A 105 -2.21 47.99 -16.85
CA PRO A 105 -3.56 47.57 -17.24
C PRO A 105 -3.98 47.97 -18.66
N GLU A 106 -3.41 49.06 -19.19
CA GLU A 106 -3.64 49.58 -20.53
C GLU A 106 -2.80 48.91 -21.62
N THR A 107 -1.89 47.99 -21.26
CA THR A 107 -1.01 47.30 -22.22
C THR A 107 -1.80 46.52 -23.25
N PHE A 108 -2.89 45.88 -22.82
CA PHE A 108 -3.74 45.07 -23.67
C PHE A 108 -5.16 45.61 -23.76
N VAL A 109 -5.71 45.57 -24.96
CA VAL A 109 -7.15 45.73 -25.20
C VAL A 109 -7.69 44.37 -25.65
N VAL A 110 -8.76 43.90 -25.01
CA VAL A 110 -9.39 42.62 -25.35
C VAL A 110 -10.21 42.76 -26.61
N THR A 111 -9.97 41.94 -27.62
CA THR A 111 -10.74 41.90 -28.87
C THR A 111 -11.86 40.85 -28.83
N ASP A 112 -11.56 39.74 -28.26
CA ASP A 112 -12.48 38.63 -28.11
C ASP A 112 -12.00 37.67 -27.00
N PHE A 113 -12.88 36.82 -26.50
CA PHE A 113 -12.51 35.72 -25.61
C PHE A 113 -13.43 34.51 -25.79
N THR A 114 -12.91 33.35 -25.42
CA THR A 114 -13.69 32.12 -25.23
C THR A 114 -13.25 31.47 -23.94
N LEU A 115 -14.20 31.26 -23.02
CA LEU A 115 -14.03 30.55 -21.75
C LEU A 115 -14.80 29.25 -21.79
N THR A 116 -14.15 28.11 -21.50
CA THR A 116 -14.80 26.84 -21.28
C THR A 116 -14.50 26.34 -19.87
N GLU A 117 -15.53 25.91 -19.15
CA GLU A 117 -15.44 25.43 -17.78
C GLU A 117 -16.46 24.33 -17.53
N GLY A 118 -16.17 23.41 -16.59
CA GLY A 118 -17.02 22.29 -16.27
C GLY A 118 -16.62 21.59 -14.96
N PHE A 119 -17.51 20.75 -14.45
CA PHE A 119 -17.17 19.87 -13.35
C PHE A 119 -16.05 18.90 -13.75
N SER A 120 -15.07 18.73 -12.86
CA SER A 120 -13.89 17.89 -13.07
C SER A 120 -13.12 18.21 -14.35
N GLN A 121 -13.15 19.47 -14.78
CA GLN A 121 -12.45 19.98 -15.95
C GLN A 121 -11.70 21.27 -15.59
N PRO A 122 -10.37 21.37 -15.80
CA PRO A 122 -9.66 22.63 -15.71
C PRO A 122 -10.18 23.62 -16.75
N PHE A 123 -10.57 24.81 -16.34
CA PHE A 123 -11.05 25.80 -17.28
C PHE A 123 -9.98 26.18 -18.32
N SER A 124 -10.45 26.63 -19.48
CA SER A 124 -9.63 27.17 -20.56
C SER A 124 -10.20 28.51 -20.99
N LEU A 125 -9.43 29.54 -20.79
CA LEU A 125 -9.76 30.89 -21.26
C LEU A 125 -8.79 31.29 -22.35
N SER A 126 -9.27 31.41 -23.57
CA SER A 126 -8.54 31.97 -24.71
C SER A 126 -8.95 33.42 -24.92
N VAL A 127 -8.00 34.32 -24.99
CA VAL A 127 -8.24 35.78 -25.14
C VAL A 127 -7.47 36.31 -26.33
N GLY A 128 -8.21 36.91 -27.26
CA GLY A 128 -7.64 37.75 -28.34
C GLY A 128 -7.36 39.16 -27.81
N LEU A 129 -6.20 39.67 -28.12
CA LEU A 129 -5.68 40.93 -27.59
C LEU A 129 -5.11 41.79 -28.70
N ALA A 130 -5.16 43.10 -28.50
CA ALA A 130 -4.41 44.09 -29.29
C ALA A 130 -3.58 44.96 -28.35
N SER A 131 -2.39 45.36 -28.78
CA SER A 131 -1.50 46.28 -28.06
C SER A 131 -0.81 47.24 -29.01
N ALA A 132 -0.55 48.47 -28.55
CA ALA A 132 0.31 49.42 -29.26
C ALA A 132 1.80 49.02 -29.20
N ASP A 133 2.19 48.18 -28.24
CA ASP A 133 3.55 47.64 -28.10
C ASP A 133 3.75 46.43 -29.01
N PRO A 134 4.64 46.52 -30.04
CA PRO A 134 4.90 45.39 -30.94
C PRO A 134 5.91 44.38 -30.38
N ALA A 135 6.44 44.59 -29.17
CA ALA A 135 7.56 43.81 -28.64
C ALA A 135 7.40 43.46 -27.17
N ILE A 136 6.20 43.04 -26.77
CA ILE A 136 5.93 42.59 -25.40
C ILE A 136 6.78 41.40 -25.08
N ASP A 137 7.55 41.48 -23.99
CA ASP A 137 8.45 40.43 -23.54
C ASP A 137 7.67 39.20 -23.03
N PHE A 138 7.89 38.04 -23.63
CA PHE A 138 7.19 36.77 -23.27
C PHE A 138 7.40 36.34 -21.81
N PRO A 139 8.62 36.42 -21.23
CA PRO A 139 8.86 36.16 -19.81
C PRO A 139 8.06 37.05 -18.86
N ALA A 140 7.68 38.24 -19.25
CA ALA A 140 6.85 39.12 -18.42
C ALA A 140 5.39 38.64 -18.32
N VAL A 141 4.96 37.82 -19.27
CA VAL A 141 3.57 37.33 -19.39
C VAL A 141 3.43 35.85 -19.09
N LEU A 142 4.31 35.03 -19.67
CA LEU A 142 4.21 33.56 -19.56
C LEU A 142 4.43 33.10 -18.13
N ASP A 143 3.60 32.15 -17.67
CA ASP A 143 3.58 31.59 -16.29
C ASP A 143 3.28 32.65 -15.20
N ARG A 144 2.69 33.82 -15.61
CA ARG A 144 2.23 34.88 -14.71
C ARG A 144 0.71 34.78 -14.53
N ALA A 145 0.20 35.40 -13.47
CA ALA A 145 -1.23 35.53 -13.26
C ALA A 145 -1.83 36.48 -14.29
N ALA A 146 -3.00 36.17 -14.83
CA ALA A 146 -3.78 37.05 -15.65
C ALA A 146 -5.26 36.97 -15.25
N THR A 147 -5.95 38.11 -15.33
CA THR A 147 -7.37 38.25 -14.98
C THR A 147 -8.12 38.91 -16.10
N LEU A 148 -9.10 38.18 -16.66
CA LEU A 148 -10.12 38.78 -17.53
C LEU A 148 -11.26 39.30 -16.67
N THR A 149 -11.63 40.56 -16.80
CA THR A 149 -12.78 41.15 -16.12
C THR A 149 -13.83 41.56 -17.14
N ILE A 150 -15.06 41.12 -16.91
CA ILE A 150 -16.25 41.43 -17.69
C ILE A 150 -17.06 42.47 -16.91
N LEU A 151 -17.25 43.65 -17.51
CA LEU A 151 -17.95 44.78 -16.91
C LEU A 151 -19.25 45.02 -17.68
N GLN A 152 -20.34 45.31 -16.93
CA GLN A 152 -21.59 45.80 -17.49
C GLN A 152 -21.87 47.16 -16.88
N ASP A 153 -21.97 48.20 -17.75
CA ASP A 153 -22.15 49.59 -17.32
C ASP A 153 -21.14 50.03 -16.25
N GLY A 154 -19.88 49.63 -16.40
CA GLY A 154 -18.79 49.89 -15.49
C GLY A 154 -18.81 49.11 -14.16
N VAL A 155 -19.76 48.19 -14.00
CA VAL A 155 -19.84 47.28 -12.82
C VAL A 155 -19.32 45.91 -13.18
N GLU A 156 -18.46 45.35 -12.35
CA GLU A 156 -17.94 43.98 -12.53
C GLU A 156 -19.08 42.96 -12.45
N SER A 157 -19.28 42.23 -13.56
CA SER A 157 -20.20 41.11 -13.64
C SER A 157 -19.50 39.81 -13.29
N ARG A 158 -18.25 39.65 -13.77
CA ARG A 158 -17.43 38.48 -13.49
C ARG A 158 -15.96 38.74 -13.76
N SER A 159 -15.08 38.19 -12.90
CA SER A 159 -13.64 38.15 -13.14
C SER A 159 -13.16 36.69 -13.17
N ILE A 160 -12.33 36.35 -14.14
CA ILE A 160 -11.72 35.01 -14.30
C ILE A 160 -10.21 35.16 -14.20
N THR A 161 -9.63 34.57 -13.18
CA THR A 161 -8.19 34.62 -12.91
C THR A 161 -7.54 33.26 -13.10
N GLY A 162 -6.38 33.23 -13.70
CA GLY A 162 -5.56 32.02 -13.83
C GLY A 162 -4.13 32.38 -14.20
N MET A 163 -3.35 31.40 -14.59
CA MET A 163 -1.99 31.54 -15.08
C MET A 163 -1.94 31.54 -16.61
N VAL A 164 -1.07 32.33 -17.20
CA VAL A 164 -0.84 32.32 -18.65
C VAL A 164 -0.05 31.09 -19.06
N ALA A 165 -0.74 30.13 -19.68
CA ALA A 165 -0.15 28.87 -20.15
C ALA A 165 0.45 28.99 -21.57
N ARG A 166 -0.07 29.88 -22.37
CA ARG A 166 0.43 30.19 -23.74
C ARG A 166 0.26 31.67 -24.03
N PHE A 167 1.25 32.26 -24.63
CA PHE A 167 1.22 33.63 -25.15
C PHE A 167 1.81 33.62 -26.56
N GLU A 168 1.13 34.26 -27.50
CA GLU A 168 1.48 34.28 -28.91
C GLU A 168 1.34 35.71 -29.45
N GLN A 169 2.33 36.17 -30.20
CA GLN A 169 2.27 37.37 -30.99
C GLN A 169 1.80 37.05 -32.42
N GLY A 170 0.79 37.72 -32.88
CA GLY A 170 0.28 37.61 -34.23
C GLY A 170 0.81 38.75 -35.14
N ASP A 171 -0.06 39.20 -36.03
CA ASP A 171 0.30 40.22 -36.99
C ASP A 171 0.52 41.60 -36.34
N THR A 172 1.54 42.33 -36.82
CA THR A 172 1.83 43.71 -36.47
C THR A 172 1.30 44.61 -37.55
N GLY A 173 0.28 45.42 -37.21
CA GLY A 173 -0.28 46.47 -38.08
C GLY A 173 0.45 47.80 -37.98
N LEU A 174 -0.20 48.87 -38.45
CA LEU A 174 0.38 50.20 -38.41
C LEU A 174 0.42 50.82 -37.00
N HIS A 175 -0.58 50.52 -36.17
CA HIS A 175 -0.73 51.09 -34.83
C HIS A 175 -0.96 50.02 -33.73
N GLN A 176 -1.26 48.82 -34.11
CA GLN A 176 -1.54 47.72 -33.19
C GLN A 176 -0.87 46.43 -33.64
N THR A 177 -0.42 45.66 -32.66
CA THR A 177 0.01 44.28 -32.82
C THR A 177 -1.02 43.37 -32.14
N THR A 178 -1.40 42.30 -32.81
CA THR A 178 -2.33 41.31 -32.26
C THR A 178 -1.58 40.31 -31.39
N TYR A 179 -2.21 39.89 -30.30
CA TYR A 179 -1.71 38.83 -29.42
C TYR A 179 -2.81 37.84 -29.09
N GLN A 180 -2.42 36.63 -28.74
CA GLN A 180 -3.33 35.65 -28.23
C GLN A 180 -2.78 35.06 -26.92
N MET A 181 -3.65 34.92 -25.92
CA MET A 181 -3.30 34.43 -24.62
C MET A 181 -4.21 33.25 -24.24
N THR A 182 -3.65 32.16 -23.71
CA THR A 182 -4.43 31.06 -23.09
C THR A 182 -4.14 31.07 -21.61
N ILE A 183 -5.20 31.24 -20.81
CA ILE A 183 -5.17 31.26 -19.35
C ILE A 183 -5.78 29.97 -18.84
N ARG A 184 -5.12 29.36 -17.86
CA ARG A 184 -5.49 28.09 -17.24
C ARG A 184 -5.53 28.21 -15.70
N PRO A 185 -6.28 27.37 -14.97
CA PRO A 185 -6.17 27.34 -13.51
C PRO A 185 -4.81 26.87 -13.06
N ASP A 186 -4.39 27.22 -11.83
CA ASP A 186 -3.13 26.74 -11.26
C ASP A 186 -3.05 25.21 -11.21
N LEU A 187 -4.19 24.52 -11.04
CA LEU A 187 -4.29 23.06 -11.09
C LEU A 187 -3.72 22.48 -12.39
N TRP A 188 -3.78 23.23 -13.52
CA TRP A 188 -3.24 22.77 -14.80
C TRP A 188 -1.72 22.51 -14.75
N ARG A 189 -0.96 23.18 -13.86
CA ARG A 189 0.48 22.91 -13.67
C ARG A 189 0.78 21.46 -13.33
N THR A 190 -0.15 20.77 -12.68
CA THR A 190 0.00 19.35 -12.35
C THR A 190 0.03 18.42 -13.58
N THR A 191 -0.36 18.92 -14.77
CA THR A 191 -0.22 18.19 -16.05
C THR A 191 1.21 18.13 -16.54
N LEU A 192 2.08 19.05 -16.08
CA LEU A 192 3.44 19.22 -16.57
C LEU A 192 4.47 18.34 -15.86
N ARG A 193 4.08 17.63 -14.80
CA ARG A 193 4.96 16.72 -14.07
C ARG A 193 4.42 15.30 -14.13
N GLN A 194 5.23 14.38 -14.66
CA GLN A 194 4.99 12.95 -14.60
C GLN A 194 5.77 12.33 -13.43
N ASN A 195 5.16 11.36 -12.75
CA ASN A 195 5.76 10.77 -11.56
C ASN A 195 5.46 9.27 -11.42
N SER A 196 6.23 8.59 -10.55
CA SER A 196 5.97 7.24 -10.08
C SER A 196 6.32 7.18 -8.60
N ARG A 197 5.32 6.94 -7.74
CA ARG A 197 5.46 6.92 -6.29
C ARG A 197 4.34 6.17 -5.61
N ILE A 198 4.52 5.88 -4.34
CA ILE A 198 3.61 5.11 -3.51
C ILE A 198 3.10 6.00 -2.37
N PHE A 199 1.79 6.01 -2.16
CA PHE A 199 1.13 6.55 -0.98
C PHE A 199 0.61 5.39 -0.13
N GLN A 200 0.79 5.46 1.19
CA GLN A 200 0.38 4.40 2.12
C GLN A 200 -0.34 5.00 3.31
N GLN A 201 -1.44 4.34 3.75
CA GLN A 201 -2.22 4.75 4.91
C GLN A 201 -2.58 6.24 4.86
N GLN A 202 -3.08 6.68 3.70
CA GLN A 202 -3.49 8.07 3.47
C GLN A 202 -4.86 8.11 2.81
N ASP A 203 -5.67 9.05 3.24
CA ASP A 203 -6.93 9.38 2.61
C ASP A 203 -6.74 10.25 1.36
N ILE A 204 -7.81 10.41 0.58
CA ILE A 204 -7.78 11.15 -0.68
C ILE A 204 -7.44 12.63 -0.47
N GLU A 205 -7.92 13.27 0.61
CA GLU A 205 -7.66 14.68 0.91
C GLU A 205 -6.17 14.92 1.18
N THR A 206 -5.54 14.04 1.96
CA THR A 206 -4.11 14.07 2.26
C THR A 206 -3.27 13.90 1.00
N ILE A 207 -3.64 12.95 0.12
CA ILE A 207 -2.95 12.71 -1.16
C ILE A 207 -3.04 13.95 -2.06
N ILE A 208 -4.24 14.48 -2.27
CA ILE A 208 -4.46 15.69 -3.08
C ILE A 208 -3.65 16.86 -2.51
N THR A 209 -3.76 17.12 -1.22
CA THR A 209 -3.06 18.22 -0.55
C THR A 209 -1.54 18.11 -0.72
N THR A 210 -0.99 16.89 -0.61
CA THR A 210 0.45 16.66 -0.81
C THR A 210 0.89 17.05 -2.20
N ILE A 211 0.14 16.63 -3.22
CA ILE A 211 0.48 16.95 -4.63
C ILE A 211 0.32 18.44 -4.92
N LEU A 212 -0.79 19.05 -4.51
CA LEU A 212 -1.02 20.47 -4.74
C LEU A 212 0.03 21.35 -4.06
N LYS A 213 0.44 20.99 -2.84
CA LYS A 213 1.50 21.67 -2.10
C LYS A 213 2.85 21.61 -2.82
N GLU A 214 3.18 20.47 -3.44
CA GLU A 214 4.42 20.32 -4.23
C GLU A 214 4.44 21.23 -5.48
N HIS A 215 3.27 21.60 -6.00
CA HIS A 215 3.09 22.54 -7.10
C HIS A 215 2.87 23.99 -6.63
N ASN A 216 3.00 24.28 -5.31
CA ASN A 216 2.72 25.58 -4.69
C ASN A 216 1.27 26.07 -4.87
N ILE A 217 0.33 25.18 -5.14
CA ILE A 217 -1.10 25.47 -5.22
C ILE A 217 -1.67 25.46 -3.80
N ARG A 218 -2.08 26.63 -3.30
CA ARG A 218 -2.54 26.83 -1.93
C ARG A 218 -4.03 27.15 -1.82
N ASP A 219 -4.60 27.70 -2.89
CA ASP A 219 -6.01 28.09 -2.93
C ASP A 219 -6.86 26.85 -3.28
N VAL A 220 -7.11 26.03 -2.26
CA VAL A 220 -7.87 24.78 -2.33
C VAL A 220 -8.89 24.71 -1.18
N VAL A 221 -10.08 24.19 -1.48
CA VAL A 221 -11.16 23.94 -0.52
C VAL A 221 -11.67 22.52 -0.73
N PHE A 222 -11.86 21.81 0.39
CA PHE A 222 -12.54 20.52 0.42
C PHE A 222 -13.92 20.68 1.02
N SER A 223 -14.95 20.35 0.25
CA SER A 223 -16.37 20.34 0.66
C SER A 223 -16.89 18.91 0.60
N LEU A 224 -16.25 18.02 1.38
CA LEU A 224 -16.55 16.59 1.42
C LEU A 224 -17.56 16.31 2.55
N ARG A 225 -18.66 15.66 2.22
CA ARG A 225 -19.75 15.30 3.16
C ARG A 225 -19.78 13.82 3.49
N HIS A 226 -19.19 12.99 2.65
CA HIS A 226 -19.14 11.56 2.85
C HIS A 226 -17.76 11.15 3.41
N PRO A 227 -17.67 10.01 4.13
CA PRO A 227 -16.39 9.52 4.59
C PRO A 227 -15.55 8.99 3.42
N HIS A 228 -14.28 9.39 3.39
CA HIS A 228 -13.27 8.91 2.45
C HIS A 228 -12.14 8.25 3.26
N PRO A 229 -12.22 6.94 3.56
CA PRO A 229 -11.27 6.29 4.46
C PRO A 229 -9.87 6.16 3.83
N GLU A 230 -8.89 5.94 4.71
CA GLU A 230 -7.49 5.74 4.32
C GLU A 230 -7.33 4.54 3.38
N ARG A 231 -6.51 4.71 2.35
CA ARG A 231 -6.09 3.65 1.43
C ARG A 231 -4.84 2.96 1.98
N GLU A 232 -4.88 1.63 2.11
CA GLU A 232 -3.72 0.85 2.55
C GLU A 232 -2.52 1.09 1.62
N PHE A 233 -2.78 1.19 0.31
CA PHE A 233 -1.76 1.33 -0.73
C PHE A 233 -2.37 1.99 -1.98
N CYS A 234 -1.71 3.00 -2.49
CA CYS A 234 -2.15 3.74 -3.67
C CYS A 234 -0.92 4.18 -4.48
N VAL A 235 -0.85 3.78 -5.72
CA VAL A 235 0.32 4.00 -6.58
C VAL A 235 -0.01 5.00 -7.68
N GLN A 236 0.81 6.02 -7.79
CA GLN A 236 0.96 6.79 -9.00
C GLN A 236 2.00 6.08 -9.87
N TYR A 237 1.61 5.63 -11.06
CA TYR A 237 2.47 4.85 -11.93
C TYR A 237 2.56 5.43 -13.34
N GLN A 238 3.71 6.02 -13.68
CA GLN A 238 4.01 6.56 -15.02
C GLN A 238 2.92 7.48 -15.58
N GLU A 239 2.30 8.28 -14.74
CA GLU A 239 1.24 9.22 -15.09
C GLU A 239 1.54 10.63 -14.57
N SER A 240 0.91 11.64 -15.17
CA SER A 240 1.02 13.00 -14.65
C SER A 240 0.32 13.12 -13.29
N ASP A 241 0.77 14.07 -12.48
CA ASP A 241 0.11 14.35 -11.21
C ASP A 241 -1.37 14.69 -11.41
N PHE A 242 -1.71 15.38 -12.49
CA PHE A 242 -3.09 15.69 -12.87
C PHE A 242 -3.90 14.42 -13.17
N ALA A 243 -3.39 13.54 -14.03
CA ALA A 243 -4.09 12.28 -14.36
C ALA A 243 -4.32 11.41 -13.12
N PHE A 244 -3.33 11.34 -12.23
CA PHE A 244 -3.43 10.66 -10.95
C PHE A 244 -4.52 11.24 -10.07
N LEU A 245 -4.53 12.57 -9.84
CA LEU A 245 -5.56 13.25 -9.08
C LEU A 245 -6.94 13.03 -9.68
N GLN A 246 -7.07 13.19 -11.00
CA GLN A 246 -8.35 13.08 -11.69
C GLN A 246 -8.97 11.70 -11.60
N ARG A 247 -8.16 10.63 -11.74
CA ARG A 247 -8.70 9.26 -11.60
C ARG A 247 -9.04 8.90 -10.16
N LEU A 248 -8.26 9.37 -9.17
CA LEU A 248 -8.56 9.12 -7.76
C LEU A 248 -9.83 9.83 -7.31
N THR A 249 -9.98 11.10 -7.69
CA THR A 249 -11.21 11.85 -7.38
C THR A 249 -12.42 11.22 -8.05
N ALA A 250 -12.29 10.77 -9.30
CA ALA A 250 -13.36 10.08 -10.01
C ALA A 250 -13.75 8.74 -9.35
N GLU A 251 -12.78 7.97 -8.87
CA GLU A 251 -13.01 6.72 -8.15
C GLU A 251 -13.77 6.92 -6.83
N GLU A 252 -13.43 8.00 -6.10
CA GLU A 252 -14.08 8.39 -4.84
C GLU A 252 -15.38 9.19 -5.06
N GLY A 253 -15.80 9.41 -6.31
CA GLY A 253 -16.99 10.19 -6.63
C GLY A 253 -16.86 11.69 -6.33
N ILE A 254 -15.64 12.19 -6.18
CA ILE A 254 -15.33 13.59 -5.92
C ILE A 254 -15.19 14.33 -7.25
N PHE A 255 -15.92 15.41 -7.41
CA PHE A 255 -15.75 16.34 -8.52
C PHE A 255 -15.12 17.64 -8.04
N TYR A 256 -14.60 18.45 -8.99
CA TYR A 256 -14.06 19.77 -8.66
C TYR A 256 -14.57 20.83 -9.65
N PHE A 257 -14.53 22.06 -9.20
CA PHE A 257 -14.82 23.26 -9.97
C PHE A 257 -13.98 24.44 -9.44
N PHE A 258 -14.10 25.61 -10.07
CA PHE A 258 -13.29 26.77 -9.70
C PHE A 258 -14.18 27.92 -9.22
N GLU A 259 -13.74 28.57 -8.14
CA GLU A 259 -14.28 29.82 -7.67
C GLU A 259 -13.24 30.92 -7.85
N TYR A 260 -13.73 32.09 -8.17
CA TYR A 260 -12.88 33.24 -8.42
C TYR A 260 -13.18 34.34 -7.41
N SER A 261 -12.17 34.79 -6.69
CA SER A 261 -12.30 35.84 -5.71
C SER A 261 -10.97 36.57 -5.50
N ASN A 262 -11.00 37.90 -5.37
CA ASN A 262 -9.83 38.73 -5.03
C ASN A 262 -8.60 38.45 -5.94
N GLY A 263 -8.83 38.27 -7.24
CA GLY A 263 -7.75 38.03 -8.21
C GLY A 263 -7.08 36.64 -8.06
N ARG A 264 -7.80 35.65 -7.52
CA ARG A 264 -7.33 34.27 -7.37
C ARG A 264 -8.35 33.28 -7.90
N ASN A 265 -7.90 32.11 -8.31
CA ASN A 265 -8.75 30.97 -8.57
C ASN A 265 -8.58 29.93 -7.44
N THR A 266 -9.69 29.52 -6.85
CA THR A 266 -9.72 28.49 -5.82
C THR A 266 -10.30 27.22 -6.42
N VAL A 267 -9.58 26.10 -6.36
CA VAL A 267 -10.16 24.82 -6.72
C VAL A 267 -10.96 24.25 -5.54
N VAL A 268 -12.21 23.90 -5.78
CA VAL A 268 -13.13 23.32 -4.79
C VAL A 268 -13.35 21.86 -5.14
N PHE A 269 -12.95 20.96 -4.26
CA PHE A 269 -13.25 19.52 -4.36
C PHE A 269 -14.52 19.23 -3.54
N ALA A 270 -15.52 18.62 -4.16
CA ALA A 270 -16.80 18.32 -3.54
C ALA A 270 -17.29 16.90 -3.90
N ASP A 271 -18.06 16.30 -3.00
CA ASP A 271 -18.63 14.96 -3.17
C ASP A 271 -20.17 14.94 -3.09
N ASP A 272 -20.79 16.12 -3.02
CA ASP A 272 -22.25 16.28 -2.98
C ASP A 272 -22.66 17.54 -3.74
N SER A 273 -23.16 17.34 -4.95
CA SER A 273 -23.58 18.45 -5.80
C SER A 273 -24.93 19.06 -5.41
N GLY A 274 -25.71 18.36 -4.59
CA GLY A 274 -26.96 18.89 -4.03
C GLY A 274 -26.77 20.04 -3.03
N SER A 275 -25.51 20.32 -2.63
CA SER A 275 -25.15 21.44 -1.73
C SER A 275 -24.64 22.68 -2.45
N VAL A 276 -24.64 22.68 -3.76
CA VAL A 276 -24.20 23.82 -4.57
C VAL A 276 -25.08 25.03 -4.27
N PRO A 277 -24.49 26.24 -4.01
CA PRO A 277 -25.23 27.43 -3.64
C PRO A 277 -26.10 27.97 -4.77
N LEU A 278 -27.17 28.65 -4.40
CA LEU A 278 -27.98 29.42 -5.34
C LEU A 278 -27.11 30.52 -5.98
N GLY A 279 -27.22 30.63 -7.29
CA GLY A 279 -26.55 31.67 -8.08
C GLY A 279 -27.54 32.71 -8.61
N ILE A 280 -27.66 32.82 -9.92
CA ILE A 280 -28.44 33.85 -10.60
C ILE A 280 -29.86 33.35 -10.91
N VAL A 281 -30.81 34.29 -10.92
CA VAL A 281 -32.17 34.09 -11.44
C VAL A 281 -32.21 34.63 -12.87
N LEU A 282 -32.65 33.81 -13.81
CA LEU A 282 -32.67 34.13 -15.23
C LEU A 282 -34.08 33.97 -15.82
N PRO A 283 -34.64 35.01 -16.45
CA PRO A 283 -35.86 34.87 -17.20
C PRO A 283 -35.62 34.11 -18.52
N TYR A 284 -36.59 33.32 -18.94
CA TYR A 284 -36.64 32.78 -20.28
C TYR A 284 -37.14 33.86 -21.24
N GLN A 285 -36.34 34.18 -22.23
CA GLN A 285 -36.64 35.24 -23.17
C GLN A 285 -36.25 34.77 -24.59
N PRO A 286 -37.19 34.14 -25.34
CA PRO A 286 -36.88 33.60 -26.64
C PRO A 286 -36.57 34.71 -27.65
N GLY A 287 -35.49 34.51 -28.43
CA GLY A 287 -35.01 35.47 -29.41
C GLY A 287 -33.53 35.76 -29.27
N ASP A 288 -33.03 36.66 -30.07
CA ASP A 288 -31.61 37.03 -30.00
C ASP A 288 -31.37 37.97 -28.80
N THR A 289 -30.62 37.48 -27.83
CA THR A 289 -30.21 38.21 -26.62
C THR A 289 -28.76 38.72 -26.72
N SER A 290 -28.12 38.59 -27.89
CA SER A 290 -26.72 38.96 -28.10
C SER A 290 -26.48 40.46 -27.99
N THR A 291 -27.53 41.27 -28.21
CA THR A 291 -27.51 42.73 -28.11
C THR A 291 -28.14 43.18 -26.79
N ILE A 292 -27.29 43.50 -25.85
CA ILE A 292 -27.47 44.30 -24.63
C ILE A 292 -28.90 44.33 -24.08
N GLY A 293 -29.16 43.45 -23.17
CA GLY A 293 -30.31 43.43 -22.30
C GLY A 293 -29.91 42.89 -20.93
N GLU A 294 -30.88 42.76 -20.08
CA GLU A 294 -30.67 41.99 -18.83
C GLU A 294 -30.28 40.53 -19.14
N PRO A 295 -29.45 39.90 -18.32
CA PRO A 295 -29.08 38.49 -18.50
C PRO A 295 -30.33 37.62 -18.61
N ALA A 296 -30.41 36.82 -19.67
CA ALA A 296 -31.56 35.95 -19.96
C ALA A 296 -31.14 34.64 -20.62
N VAL A 297 -32.00 33.63 -20.57
CA VAL A 297 -31.91 32.37 -21.34
C VAL A 297 -32.75 32.50 -22.59
N SER A 298 -32.14 32.46 -23.78
CA SER A 298 -32.83 32.61 -25.06
C SER A 298 -33.31 31.26 -25.65
N HIS A 299 -32.54 30.21 -25.43
CA HIS A 299 -32.86 28.84 -25.84
C HIS A 299 -32.70 27.87 -24.70
N MET A 300 -33.58 26.91 -24.66
CA MET A 300 -33.51 25.81 -23.67
C MET A 300 -34.00 24.52 -24.26
N THR A 301 -33.26 23.47 -24.07
CA THR A 301 -33.66 22.11 -24.41
C THR A 301 -33.61 21.23 -23.15
N SER A 302 -34.48 20.24 -23.06
CA SER A 302 -34.49 19.22 -22.04
C SER A 302 -34.53 17.87 -22.72
N SER A 303 -33.66 16.96 -22.30
CA SER A 303 -33.56 15.62 -22.86
C SER A 303 -33.54 14.57 -21.75
N ALA A 304 -34.09 13.41 -22.06
CA ALA A 304 -34.03 12.21 -21.24
C ALA A 304 -33.54 11.04 -22.07
N GLN A 305 -32.71 10.19 -21.51
CA GLN A 305 -32.19 9.02 -22.20
C GLN A 305 -32.08 7.81 -21.27
N VAL A 306 -32.19 6.62 -21.87
CA VAL A 306 -32.10 5.35 -21.16
C VAL A 306 -30.65 5.14 -20.68
N ARG A 307 -30.48 4.81 -19.40
CA ARG A 307 -29.21 4.53 -18.74
C ARG A 307 -29.33 3.32 -17.83
N PRO A 308 -28.22 2.70 -17.39
CA PRO A 308 -28.28 1.60 -16.43
C PRO A 308 -29.13 1.96 -15.21
N ALA A 309 -30.01 1.05 -14.83
CA ALA A 309 -30.94 1.22 -13.71
C ALA A 309 -30.36 0.63 -12.40
N GLN A 310 -29.38 -0.25 -12.53
CA GLN A 310 -28.73 -0.88 -11.39
C GLN A 310 -27.26 -1.13 -11.68
N VAL A 311 -26.46 -1.13 -10.61
CA VAL A 311 -25.04 -1.45 -10.62
C VAL A 311 -24.77 -2.53 -9.60
N GLU A 312 -23.97 -3.50 -9.99
CA GLU A 312 -23.42 -4.52 -9.10
C GLU A 312 -21.90 -4.50 -9.22
N LEU A 313 -21.21 -4.30 -8.10
CA LEU A 313 -19.77 -4.38 -8.02
C LEU A 313 -19.38 -5.56 -7.12
N LYS A 314 -18.37 -6.30 -7.54
CA LYS A 314 -17.80 -7.40 -6.78
C LYS A 314 -16.29 -7.29 -6.68
N ASP A 315 -15.72 -7.68 -5.54
CA ASP A 315 -14.27 -7.71 -5.32
C ASP A 315 -13.86 -8.95 -4.52
N TYR A 316 -12.59 -9.06 -4.20
CA TYR A 316 -12.02 -10.13 -3.39
C TYR A 316 -10.97 -9.57 -2.44
N THR A 317 -10.99 -10.04 -1.18
CA THR A 317 -9.93 -9.78 -0.22
C THR A 317 -9.45 -11.08 0.43
N PHE A 318 -8.14 -11.32 0.43
CA PHE A 318 -7.56 -12.50 1.07
C PHE A 318 -7.65 -12.44 2.61
N LYS A 319 -7.84 -11.24 3.19
CA LYS A 319 -8.01 -11.07 4.65
C LYS A 319 -9.33 -11.67 5.15
N ASN A 320 -10.33 -11.73 4.29
CA ASN A 320 -11.61 -12.36 4.55
C ASN A 320 -12.13 -13.06 3.29
N PRO A 321 -11.59 -14.23 2.92
CA PRO A 321 -11.92 -14.89 1.66
C PRO A 321 -13.34 -15.44 1.58
N ALA A 322 -14.05 -15.56 2.72
CA ALA A 322 -15.44 -16.00 2.78
C ALA A 322 -16.45 -14.85 2.63
N TRP A 323 -15.99 -13.59 2.67
CA TRP A 323 -16.85 -12.43 2.45
C TRP A 323 -17.25 -12.34 0.97
N SER A 324 -18.55 -12.18 0.71
CA SER A 324 -19.06 -12.12 -0.66
C SER A 324 -18.47 -10.95 -1.44
N ALA A 325 -18.14 -9.85 -0.74
CA ALA A 325 -17.62 -8.60 -1.32
C ALA A 325 -18.45 -8.15 -2.54
N GLU A 326 -19.78 -8.23 -2.44
CA GLU A 326 -20.74 -7.93 -3.49
C GLU A 326 -21.70 -6.87 -3.00
N PHE A 327 -21.83 -5.77 -3.76
CA PHE A 327 -22.71 -4.65 -3.46
C PHE A 327 -23.52 -4.29 -4.67
N LYS A 328 -24.80 -4.02 -4.42
CA LYS A 328 -25.79 -3.67 -5.45
C LYS A 328 -26.46 -2.34 -5.07
N GLU A 329 -26.59 -1.47 -6.05
CA GLU A 329 -27.34 -0.23 -5.93
C GLU A 329 -28.32 -0.14 -7.09
N LYS A 330 -29.51 0.35 -6.80
CA LYS A 330 -30.57 0.52 -7.79
C LYS A 330 -31.09 1.94 -7.74
N MET A 331 -31.39 2.49 -8.92
CA MET A 331 -32.11 3.74 -8.98
C MET A 331 -33.50 3.61 -8.30
N LYS A 332 -34.05 4.72 -7.85
CA LYS A 332 -35.46 4.76 -7.45
C LYS A 332 -36.34 4.38 -8.67
N GLU A 333 -37.49 3.77 -8.41
CA GLU A 333 -38.43 3.45 -9.48
C GLU A 333 -38.68 4.66 -10.37
N ASP A 334 -38.53 4.45 -11.66
CA ASP A 334 -38.71 5.44 -12.71
C ASP A 334 -39.70 4.89 -13.75
N THR A 335 -40.67 5.74 -14.11
CA THR A 335 -41.65 5.37 -15.16
C THR A 335 -41.13 5.58 -16.57
N LEU A 336 -39.94 6.19 -16.72
CA LEU A 336 -39.37 6.53 -18.03
C LEU A 336 -38.61 5.38 -18.69
N GLN A 337 -38.21 4.36 -17.92
CA GLN A 337 -37.45 3.25 -18.46
C GLN A 337 -37.66 1.94 -17.67
N GLU A 338 -37.27 0.83 -18.29
CA GLU A 338 -37.24 -0.48 -17.63
C GLU A 338 -36.11 -0.58 -16.60
N MET A 339 -36.34 -1.38 -15.53
CA MET A 339 -35.45 -1.48 -14.38
C MET A 339 -34.41 -2.60 -14.51
N TYR A 340 -34.40 -3.39 -15.56
CA TYR A 340 -33.50 -4.54 -15.71
C TYR A 340 -32.13 -4.22 -16.33
N TYR A 341 -31.90 -2.97 -16.73
CA TYR A 341 -30.60 -2.57 -17.29
C TYR A 341 -29.54 -2.53 -16.18
N GLU A 342 -28.68 -3.55 -16.17
CA GLU A 342 -27.66 -3.75 -15.15
C GLU A 342 -26.26 -3.48 -15.68
N HIS A 343 -25.43 -2.86 -14.86
CA HIS A 343 -23.99 -2.74 -15.04
C HIS A 343 -23.30 -3.56 -13.97
N TYR A 344 -22.57 -4.62 -14.36
CA TYR A 344 -21.75 -5.45 -13.49
C TYR A 344 -20.28 -5.19 -13.75
N ASP A 345 -19.47 -5.06 -12.70
CA ASP A 345 -18.02 -4.88 -12.83
C ASP A 345 -17.25 -5.69 -11.77
N TYR A 346 -16.09 -6.24 -12.20
CA TYR A 346 -15.13 -6.96 -11.39
C TYR A 346 -13.70 -6.72 -11.94
N PRO A 347 -12.73 -6.33 -11.12
CA PRO A 347 -12.79 -6.04 -9.67
C PRO A 347 -13.45 -4.68 -9.39
N GLY A 348 -14.24 -4.61 -8.31
CA GLY A 348 -14.90 -3.39 -7.84
C GLY A 348 -13.96 -2.37 -7.17
N ARG A 349 -12.71 -2.74 -6.92
CA ARG A 349 -11.61 -1.92 -6.36
C ARG A 349 -11.84 -1.45 -4.92
N PHE A 350 -12.54 -2.27 -4.12
CA PHE A 350 -12.74 -2.04 -2.70
C PHE A 350 -12.33 -3.27 -1.88
N LYS A 351 -11.97 -3.05 -0.61
CA LYS A 351 -11.54 -4.14 0.29
C LYS A 351 -12.35 -4.19 1.59
N ASP A 352 -13.33 -3.31 1.72
CA ASP A 352 -14.21 -3.18 2.88
C ASP A 352 -15.63 -2.77 2.45
N GLU A 353 -16.56 -2.81 3.41
CA GLU A 353 -17.98 -2.54 3.19
C GLU A 353 -18.27 -1.05 2.90
N VAL A 354 -17.51 -0.14 3.53
CA VAL A 354 -17.73 1.31 3.40
C VAL A 354 -17.45 1.75 1.97
N HIS A 355 -16.26 1.38 1.45
CA HIS A 355 -15.90 1.65 0.06
C HIS A 355 -16.82 0.90 -0.93
N GLY A 356 -17.14 -0.37 -0.65
CA GLY A 356 -17.98 -1.16 -1.53
C GLY A 356 -19.35 -0.53 -1.77
N LYS A 357 -20.04 -0.10 -0.71
CA LYS A 357 -21.32 0.61 -0.79
C LYS A 357 -21.18 1.96 -1.49
N ALA A 358 -20.17 2.74 -1.11
CA ALA A 358 -19.95 4.06 -1.68
C ALA A 358 -19.64 4.00 -3.18
N PHE A 359 -18.70 3.15 -3.60
CA PHE A 359 -18.29 3.03 -5.00
C PHE A 359 -19.43 2.51 -5.90
N THR A 360 -20.25 1.58 -5.38
CA THR A 360 -21.43 1.08 -6.13
C THR A 360 -22.42 2.21 -6.37
N ARG A 361 -22.72 3.03 -5.36
CA ARG A 361 -23.57 4.21 -5.49
C ARG A 361 -22.96 5.25 -6.44
N TYR A 362 -21.67 5.59 -6.28
CA TYR A 362 -21.02 6.58 -7.14
C TYR A 362 -20.98 6.12 -8.61
N ARG A 363 -20.79 4.81 -8.84
CA ARG A 363 -20.85 4.24 -10.18
C ARG A 363 -22.24 4.39 -10.81
N LEU A 364 -23.30 4.12 -10.05
CA LEU A 364 -24.66 4.30 -10.54
C LEU A 364 -24.96 5.77 -10.85
N GLU A 365 -24.62 6.70 -9.94
CA GLU A 365 -24.78 8.13 -10.13
C GLU A 365 -24.02 8.63 -11.36
N ALA A 366 -22.75 8.19 -11.54
CA ALA A 366 -21.91 8.57 -12.69
C ALA A 366 -22.48 8.07 -14.03
N LEU A 367 -22.96 6.81 -14.08
CA LEU A 367 -23.56 6.24 -15.28
C LEU A 367 -24.89 6.90 -15.65
N ARG A 368 -25.47 7.66 -14.74
CA ARG A 368 -26.76 8.35 -14.92
C ARG A 368 -26.63 9.87 -14.96
N ASN A 369 -25.42 10.42 -15.01
CA ASN A 369 -25.17 11.88 -15.09
C ASN A 369 -26.00 12.56 -16.19
N ASP A 370 -26.19 11.87 -17.30
CA ASP A 370 -26.85 12.36 -18.50
C ASP A 370 -28.21 11.68 -18.77
N ALA A 371 -28.75 10.97 -17.76
CA ALA A 371 -30.09 10.36 -17.87
C ALA A 371 -31.16 11.44 -18.09
N MET A 372 -31.03 12.58 -17.41
CA MET A 372 -31.85 13.77 -17.61
C MET A 372 -30.94 15.00 -17.64
N THR A 373 -30.84 15.65 -18.78
CA THR A 373 -29.99 16.81 -19.00
C THR A 373 -30.75 17.91 -19.73
N GLY A 374 -30.27 19.12 -19.61
CA GLY A 374 -30.69 20.22 -20.43
C GLY A 374 -29.51 20.99 -21.01
N GLN A 375 -29.76 21.70 -22.08
CA GLN A 375 -28.84 22.67 -22.66
C GLN A 375 -29.54 24.01 -22.73
N GLY A 376 -28.82 25.07 -22.42
CA GLY A 376 -29.33 26.45 -22.51
C GLY A 376 -28.33 27.34 -23.20
N SER A 377 -28.83 28.40 -23.85
CA SER A 377 -28.01 29.46 -24.36
C SER A 377 -28.63 30.84 -24.06
N GLY A 378 -27.78 31.86 -23.98
CA GLY A 378 -28.19 33.23 -23.66
C GLY A 378 -26.98 34.17 -23.55
N ASN A 379 -27.12 35.24 -22.78
CA ASN A 379 -26.08 36.23 -22.55
C ASN A 379 -25.60 36.34 -21.08
N ALA A 380 -25.82 35.30 -20.28
CA ALA A 380 -25.56 35.32 -18.84
C ALA A 380 -24.18 34.76 -18.50
N ILE A 381 -23.15 35.60 -18.34
CA ILE A 381 -21.79 35.18 -17.93
C ILE A 381 -21.72 34.63 -16.51
N ALA A 382 -22.71 34.89 -15.66
CA ALA A 382 -22.77 34.40 -14.30
C ALA A 382 -23.21 32.92 -14.17
N VAL A 383 -23.62 32.30 -15.26
CA VAL A 383 -23.89 30.87 -15.33
C VAL A 383 -22.55 30.11 -15.30
N GLN A 384 -22.29 29.36 -14.23
CA GLN A 384 -21.01 28.69 -14.05
C GLN A 384 -21.15 27.39 -13.24
N PRO A 385 -20.30 26.38 -13.49
CA PRO A 385 -20.25 25.19 -12.66
C PRO A 385 -20.01 25.54 -11.18
N GLY A 386 -20.63 24.80 -10.27
CA GLY A 386 -20.56 25.06 -8.85
C GLY A 386 -21.58 26.08 -8.34
N LYS A 387 -22.50 26.53 -9.20
CA LYS A 387 -23.68 27.35 -8.80
C LYS A 387 -24.95 26.87 -9.49
N LEU A 388 -26.08 27.12 -8.83
CA LEU A 388 -27.39 26.91 -9.44
C LEU A 388 -27.80 28.17 -10.22
N PHE A 389 -28.55 27.98 -11.31
CA PHE A 389 -29.35 29.08 -11.85
C PHE A 389 -30.83 28.74 -11.69
N THR A 390 -31.67 29.74 -11.42
CA THR A 390 -33.11 29.56 -11.36
C THR A 390 -33.74 30.12 -12.59
N LEU A 391 -34.42 29.27 -13.37
CA LEU A 391 -35.17 29.71 -14.55
C LEU A 391 -36.52 30.28 -14.12
N THR A 392 -36.95 31.33 -14.77
CA THR A 392 -38.28 31.95 -14.58
C THR A 392 -38.89 32.31 -15.95
N ASN A 393 -40.19 32.54 -15.97
CA ASN A 393 -40.96 32.96 -17.15
C ASN A 393 -41.00 31.96 -18.34
N HIS A 394 -40.59 30.72 -18.12
CA HIS A 394 -40.74 29.70 -19.18
C HIS A 394 -42.20 29.27 -19.29
N PRO A 395 -42.78 29.11 -20.51
CA PRO A 395 -44.18 28.70 -20.70
C PRO A 395 -44.51 27.36 -20.04
N ARG A 396 -43.58 26.45 -20.00
CA ARG A 396 -43.63 25.18 -19.29
C ARG A 396 -43.29 25.37 -17.83
N ALA A 397 -44.30 25.31 -16.96
CA ALA A 397 -44.14 25.66 -15.54
C ALA A 397 -43.17 24.81 -14.77
N ASP A 398 -43.03 23.52 -15.13
CA ASP A 398 -42.09 22.57 -14.51
C ASP A 398 -40.61 22.88 -14.76
N LEU A 399 -40.31 23.69 -15.77
CA LEU A 399 -38.94 24.14 -16.05
C LEU A 399 -38.54 25.38 -15.21
N ASN A 400 -39.51 26.11 -14.61
CA ASN A 400 -39.25 27.25 -13.76
C ASN A 400 -38.80 26.83 -12.36
N GLN A 401 -37.58 26.37 -12.25
CA GLN A 401 -36.97 25.83 -11.01
C GLN A 401 -35.46 26.06 -11.00
N PRO A 402 -34.78 25.78 -9.87
CA PRO A 402 -33.33 25.77 -9.82
C PRO A 402 -32.76 24.60 -10.65
N TRP A 403 -31.66 24.88 -11.36
CA TRP A 403 -30.92 23.94 -12.18
C TRP A 403 -29.45 24.00 -11.84
N GLN A 404 -28.76 22.86 -11.82
CA GLN A 404 -27.33 22.77 -11.57
C GLN A 404 -26.54 22.84 -12.87
N VAL A 405 -25.64 23.81 -12.97
CA VAL A 405 -24.74 23.93 -14.13
C VAL A 405 -23.63 22.90 -14.05
N VAL A 406 -23.50 22.09 -15.12
CA VAL A 406 -22.46 21.07 -15.25
C VAL A 406 -21.27 21.58 -16.04
N SER A 407 -21.55 22.29 -17.14
CA SER A 407 -20.52 22.91 -17.97
C SER A 407 -21.04 24.21 -18.58
N ALA A 408 -20.15 25.14 -18.89
CA ALA A 408 -20.46 26.36 -19.58
C ALA A 408 -19.34 26.73 -20.58
N SER A 409 -19.76 27.31 -21.68
CA SER A 409 -18.89 27.97 -22.68
C SER A 409 -19.38 29.38 -22.92
N HIS A 410 -18.51 30.33 -22.69
CA HIS A 410 -18.81 31.75 -22.86
C HIS A 410 -17.92 32.33 -23.93
N SER A 411 -18.46 33.10 -24.82
CA SER A 411 -17.72 33.83 -25.85
C SER A 411 -18.11 35.29 -25.85
N GLY A 412 -17.14 36.18 -25.96
CA GLY A 412 -17.34 37.61 -26.07
C GLY A 412 -16.55 38.18 -27.23
N SER A 413 -17.09 39.20 -27.89
CA SER A 413 -16.41 39.92 -28.96
C SER A 413 -16.56 41.39 -28.75
N GLN A 414 -15.44 42.12 -28.90
CA GLN A 414 -15.33 43.58 -28.76
C GLN A 414 -14.68 44.18 -30.06
N PRO A 415 -15.43 44.22 -31.18
CA PRO A 415 -14.90 44.58 -32.50
C PRO A 415 -14.23 45.97 -32.53
N GLN A 416 -14.76 46.89 -31.73
CA GLN A 416 -14.22 48.29 -31.66
C GLN A 416 -12.81 48.36 -31.05
N ALA A 417 -12.29 47.29 -30.46
CA ALA A 417 -10.91 47.20 -29.96
C ALA A 417 -9.87 46.99 -31.07
N ARG A 418 -10.30 46.65 -32.29
CA ARG A 418 -9.42 46.41 -33.44
C ARG A 418 -9.32 47.67 -34.32
N GLU A 419 -8.09 48.05 -34.71
CA GLU A 419 -7.84 49.17 -35.59
C GLU A 419 -8.54 49.06 -36.95
N THR A 420 -8.61 47.85 -37.51
CA THR A 420 -9.22 47.54 -38.80
C THR A 420 -10.70 47.17 -38.73
N GLY A 421 -11.27 47.16 -37.53
CA GLY A 421 -12.69 46.89 -37.32
C GLY A 421 -13.53 48.00 -37.96
N SER A 422 -14.35 47.65 -38.95
CA SER A 422 -15.40 48.54 -39.45
C SER A 422 -16.41 48.72 -38.33
N GLY A 423 -16.28 49.66 -37.45
CA GLY A 423 -17.06 49.90 -36.22
C GLY A 423 -18.59 49.64 -36.20
N GLU A 424 -19.07 48.76 -37.02
CA GLU A 424 -20.45 48.36 -37.19
C GLU A 424 -20.85 47.17 -36.33
N GLY A 425 -20.49 47.14 -35.08
CA GLY A 425 -20.96 46.12 -34.14
C GLY A 425 -20.65 46.53 -32.70
N GLY A 426 -21.62 46.40 -31.81
CA GLY A 426 -21.44 46.54 -30.37
C GLY A 426 -20.69 45.33 -29.80
N THR A 427 -20.21 45.48 -28.57
CA THR A 427 -19.69 44.35 -27.79
C THR A 427 -20.79 43.28 -27.59
N THR A 428 -20.48 42.02 -27.84
CA THR A 428 -21.43 40.92 -27.71
C THR A 428 -20.91 39.91 -26.69
N LEU A 429 -21.86 39.24 -26.04
CA LEU A 429 -21.62 38.13 -25.12
C LEU A 429 -22.60 37.02 -25.39
N HIS A 430 -22.10 35.80 -25.52
CA HIS A 430 -22.89 34.59 -25.68
C HIS A 430 -22.44 33.53 -24.68
N SER A 431 -23.40 32.78 -24.16
CA SER A 431 -23.17 31.72 -23.15
C SER A 431 -23.97 30.49 -23.54
N ASP A 432 -23.28 29.37 -23.74
CA ASP A 432 -23.86 28.03 -23.86
C ASP A 432 -23.56 27.23 -22.60
N PHE A 433 -24.52 26.52 -22.08
CA PHE A 433 -24.33 25.75 -20.86
C PHE A 433 -25.16 24.47 -20.85
N SER A 434 -24.63 23.45 -20.18
CA SER A 434 -25.35 22.23 -19.86
C SER A 434 -25.71 22.18 -18.37
N PHE A 435 -26.84 21.60 -18.08
CA PHE A 435 -27.37 21.54 -16.71
C PHE A 435 -28.13 20.27 -16.45
N ILE A 436 -28.29 19.96 -15.16
CA ILE A 436 -29.09 18.85 -14.62
C ILE A 436 -30.04 19.36 -13.54
N GLN A 437 -30.94 18.51 -13.08
CA GLN A 437 -31.80 18.86 -11.96
C GLN A 437 -30.98 19.18 -10.69
N HIS A 438 -31.40 20.16 -9.90
CA HIS A 438 -30.69 20.60 -8.70
C HIS A 438 -30.56 19.52 -7.63
N ASN A 439 -31.44 18.50 -7.60
CA ASN A 439 -31.46 17.39 -6.65
C ASN A 439 -30.74 16.13 -7.17
N GLN A 440 -30.17 16.17 -8.36
CA GLN A 440 -29.39 15.09 -8.92
C GLN A 440 -27.93 15.24 -8.55
N ASN A 441 -27.30 14.20 -7.98
CA ASN A 441 -25.88 14.18 -7.73
C ASN A 441 -25.13 13.91 -9.02
N TRP A 442 -24.26 14.83 -9.41
CA TRP A 442 -23.32 14.63 -10.48
C TRP A 442 -22.04 13.95 -9.97
N ARG A 443 -21.54 12.95 -10.69
CA ARG A 443 -20.30 12.26 -10.38
C ARG A 443 -19.38 12.19 -11.59
N PRO A 444 -18.06 12.37 -11.46
CA PRO A 444 -17.16 12.11 -12.57
C PRO A 444 -17.20 10.62 -12.95
N SER A 445 -17.16 10.35 -14.24
CA SER A 445 -17.04 8.97 -14.72
C SER A 445 -15.68 8.40 -14.31
N PRO A 446 -15.63 7.16 -13.79
CA PRO A 446 -14.37 6.52 -13.44
C PRO A 446 -13.41 6.47 -14.63
N LEU A 447 -12.17 6.85 -14.38
CA LEU A 447 -11.11 6.83 -15.38
C LEU A 447 -10.28 5.54 -15.28
N PRO A 448 -9.70 5.07 -16.40
CA PRO A 448 -8.85 3.89 -16.39
C PRO A 448 -7.60 4.15 -15.54
N LYS A 449 -7.22 3.15 -14.72
CA LYS A 449 -5.91 3.14 -14.05
C LYS A 449 -4.81 2.82 -15.04
N PRO A 450 -3.56 3.28 -14.80
CA PRO A 450 -2.40 2.75 -15.47
C PRO A 450 -2.31 1.24 -15.26
N VAL A 451 -1.95 0.53 -16.31
CA VAL A 451 -1.76 -0.93 -16.28
C VAL A 451 -0.27 -1.23 -16.23
N VAL A 452 0.16 -2.04 -15.27
CA VAL A 452 1.49 -2.60 -15.25
C VAL A 452 1.52 -3.81 -16.18
N ASP A 453 2.22 -3.68 -17.29
CA ASP A 453 2.34 -4.73 -18.29
C ASP A 453 3.54 -5.62 -17.95
N GLY A 454 3.25 -6.87 -17.55
CA GLY A 454 4.23 -7.87 -17.18
C GLY A 454 4.86 -7.73 -15.80
N PRO A 455 5.68 -8.74 -15.41
CA PRO A 455 6.33 -8.77 -14.12
C PRO A 455 7.47 -7.75 -14.01
N GLN A 456 7.71 -7.30 -12.78
CA GLN A 456 8.78 -6.37 -12.43
C GLN A 456 9.72 -6.95 -11.39
N ILE A 457 10.89 -6.38 -11.27
CA ILE A 457 11.87 -6.71 -10.24
C ILE A 457 11.74 -5.71 -9.09
N ALA A 458 11.77 -6.22 -7.86
CA ALA A 458 11.83 -5.41 -6.66
C ALA A 458 12.76 -6.02 -5.62
N LYS A 459 13.27 -5.19 -4.71
CA LYS A 459 14.15 -5.61 -3.62
C LYS A 459 13.35 -5.75 -2.33
N VAL A 460 13.55 -6.85 -1.60
CA VAL A 460 12.96 -7.04 -0.27
C VAL A 460 13.64 -6.11 0.73
N VAL A 461 12.82 -5.41 1.51
CA VAL A 461 13.28 -4.41 2.49
C VAL A 461 12.65 -4.64 3.86
N GLY A 462 13.22 -3.98 4.88
CA GLY A 462 12.75 -4.08 6.26
C GLY A 462 13.57 -3.20 7.20
N PRO A 463 13.38 -3.35 8.52
CA PRO A 463 14.10 -2.60 9.53
C PRO A 463 15.61 -2.82 9.48
N ALA A 464 16.38 -1.80 9.83
CA ALA A 464 17.82 -1.89 9.89
C ALA A 464 18.27 -2.98 10.89
N GLY A 465 19.23 -3.82 10.47
CA GLY A 465 19.76 -4.91 11.31
C GLY A 465 18.92 -6.19 11.33
N GLU A 466 17.79 -6.24 10.58
CA GLU A 466 17.04 -7.46 10.34
C GLU A 466 17.43 -8.14 9.02
N GLU A 467 17.32 -9.48 8.99
CA GLU A 467 17.53 -10.28 7.78
C GLU A 467 16.22 -10.82 7.23
N ILE A 468 15.20 -11.00 8.08
CA ILE A 468 13.89 -11.54 7.72
C ILE A 468 12.83 -10.62 8.35
N PHE A 469 11.97 -10.06 7.51
CA PHE A 469 10.87 -9.22 7.97
C PHE A 469 9.60 -9.60 7.24
N CYS A 470 8.66 -10.17 7.98
CA CYS A 470 7.36 -10.60 7.45
C CYS A 470 6.26 -10.45 8.49
N ASP A 471 5.02 -10.44 8.03
CA ASP A 471 3.84 -10.48 8.90
C ASP A 471 3.33 -11.91 9.13
N GLN A 472 2.20 -12.03 9.80
CA GLN A 472 1.53 -13.31 10.13
C GLN A 472 1.08 -14.12 8.89
N TYR A 473 0.97 -13.50 7.73
CA TYR A 473 0.61 -14.16 6.46
C TYR A 473 1.84 -14.48 5.59
N GLY A 474 3.04 -14.23 6.09
CA GLY A 474 4.28 -14.40 5.33
C GLY A 474 4.47 -13.38 4.22
N ARG A 475 3.81 -12.21 4.32
CA ARG A 475 3.98 -11.09 3.40
C ARG A 475 5.30 -10.37 3.68
N VAL A 476 5.84 -9.73 2.66
CA VAL A 476 7.09 -8.95 2.74
C VAL A 476 6.88 -7.51 2.28
N ARG A 477 7.83 -6.65 2.58
CA ARG A 477 7.86 -5.28 2.08
C ARG A 477 8.94 -5.13 1.02
N LEU A 478 8.66 -4.32 0.00
CA LEU A 478 9.48 -4.19 -1.20
C LEU A 478 9.85 -2.74 -1.46
N GLN A 479 11.01 -2.55 -2.07
CA GLN A 479 11.39 -1.32 -2.75
C GLN A 479 11.38 -1.56 -4.26
N PHE A 480 10.51 -0.83 -4.96
CA PHE A 480 10.47 -0.84 -6.41
C PHE A 480 11.51 0.13 -6.98
N PRO A 481 12.22 -0.21 -8.07
CA PRO A 481 13.22 0.68 -8.69
C PRO A 481 12.64 2.02 -9.18
N TRP A 482 11.37 2.03 -9.58
CA TRP A 482 10.69 3.24 -10.08
C TRP A 482 10.14 4.13 -8.94
N ASP A 483 10.03 3.64 -7.72
CA ASP A 483 9.57 4.45 -6.58
C ASP A 483 10.70 5.37 -6.13
N ARG A 484 10.67 6.61 -6.60
CA ARG A 484 11.73 7.60 -6.37
C ARG A 484 11.73 8.20 -4.95
N TYR A 485 10.69 7.99 -4.17
CA TYR A 485 10.59 8.49 -2.80
C TYR A 485 10.79 7.41 -1.74
N GLY A 486 10.84 6.15 -2.15
CA GLY A 486 11.08 5.02 -1.25
C GLY A 486 12.47 5.07 -0.63
N GLN A 487 12.55 4.81 0.68
CA GLN A 487 13.79 4.89 1.47
C GLN A 487 14.49 3.55 1.67
N SER A 488 14.04 2.50 0.99
CA SER A 488 14.55 1.11 1.11
C SER A 488 14.52 0.59 2.57
N ASN A 489 13.48 0.90 3.31
CA ASN A 489 13.25 0.50 4.69
C ASN A 489 11.89 -0.23 4.84
N ASP A 490 11.49 -0.48 6.08
CA ASP A 490 10.23 -1.13 6.43
C ASP A 490 8.96 -0.31 6.09
N GLN A 491 9.10 0.88 5.55
CA GLN A 491 7.99 1.74 5.11
C GLN A 491 7.93 1.94 3.59
N SER A 492 8.79 1.30 2.82
CA SER A 492 8.87 1.51 1.37
C SER A 492 7.64 1.01 0.60
N SER A 493 6.93 0.00 1.10
CA SER A 493 5.68 -0.48 0.49
C SER A 493 4.68 -0.96 1.55
N CYS A 494 3.46 -1.31 1.11
CA CYS A 494 2.56 -2.13 1.92
C CYS A 494 3.11 -3.55 2.10
N TRP A 495 2.42 -4.37 2.89
CA TRP A 495 2.67 -5.79 2.99
C TRP A 495 2.22 -6.51 1.71
N ILE A 496 3.16 -7.10 0.97
CA ILE A 496 2.94 -7.76 -0.31
C ILE A 496 2.97 -9.28 -0.13
N ARG A 497 1.96 -9.97 -0.66
CA ARG A 497 1.84 -11.43 -0.60
C ARG A 497 2.95 -12.09 -1.40
N VAL A 498 3.41 -13.26 -0.91
CA VAL A 498 4.41 -14.09 -1.60
C VAL A 498 3.75 -15.41 -1.98
N THR A 499 3.81 -15.77 -3.25
CA THR A 499 3.38 -17.09 -3.71
C THR A 499 4.33 -18.16 -3.17
N GLN A 500 3.78 -19.32 -2.82
CA GLN A 500 4.54 -20.48 -2.40
C GLN A 500 4.22 -21.63 -3.36
N PRO A 501 5.16 -22.54 -3.65
CA PRO A 501 4.92 -23.68 -4.55
C PRO A 501 3.77 -24.56 -4.10
N TRP A 502 3.48 -24.58 -2.79
CA TRP A 502 2.40 -25.34 -2.19
C TRP A 502 1.90 -24.64 -0.93
N ALA A 503 0.59 -24.36 -0.85
CA ALA A 503 0.00 -23.60 0.25
C ALA A 503 -1.36 -24.20 0.64
N GLY A 504 -1.47 -24.68 1.87
CA GLY A 504 -2.71 -25.17 2.47
C GLY A 504 -2.82 -24.76 3.93
N GLN A 505 -3.93 -25.11 4.57
CA GLN A 505 -4.19 -24.76 5.96
C GLN A 505 -3.27 -25.53 6.91
N GLY A 506 -2.17 -24.90 7.35
CA GLY A 506 -1.19 -25.49 8.25
C GLY A 506 -0.23 -26.50 7.61
N TRP A 507 -0.22 -26.61 6.28
CA TRP A 507 0.69 -27.47 5.54
C TRP A 507 1.11 -26.83 4.20
N GLY A 508 2.23 -27.29 3.64
CA GLY A 508 2.77 -26.78 2.40
C GLY A 508 4.26 -26.45 2.48
N MET A 509 4.75 -25.69 1.52
CA MET A 509 6.12 -25.19 1.48
C MET A 509 6.13 -23.71 1.87
N LEU A 510 6.97 -23.33 2.83
CA LEU A 510 7.13 -21.93 3.25
C LEU A 510 8.60 -21.54 3.20
N ALA A 511 8.89 -20.52 2.40
CA ALA A 511 10.21 -19.89 2.36
C ALA A 511 10.07 -18.38 2.20
N ILE A 512 10.28 -17.63 3.27
CA ILE A 512 10.15 -16.16 3.26
C ILE A 512 11.35 -15.53 2.55
N PRO A 513 11.15 -14.65 1.56
CA PRO A 513 12.23 -13.86 0.97
C PRO A 513 12.91 -12.99 2.04
N ARG A 514 14.24 -12.93 2.01
CA ARG A 514 15.02 -12.16 3.00
C ARG A 514 15.31 -10.75 2.50
N ILE A 515 15.51 -9.84 3.43
CA ILE A 515 15.93 -8.46 3.15
C ILE A 515 17.19 -8.48 2.27
N GLY A 516 17.17 -7.68 1.21
CA GLY A 516 18.24 -7.59 0.23
C GLY A 516 18.10 -8.54 -0.98
N GLN A 517 17.20 -9.54 -0.89
CA GLN A 517 16.92 -10.41 -2.04
C GLN A 517 16.08 -9.70 -3.10
N GLU A 518 16.32 -10.06 -4.35
CA GLU A 518 15.55 -9.63 -5.50
C GLU A 518 14.40 -10.61 -5.75
N VAL A 519 13.21 -10.05 -5.96
CA VAL A 519 11.99 -10.80 -6.21
C VAL A 519 11.33 -10.35 -7.50
N VAL A 520 10.65 -11.29 -8.14
CA VAL A 520 9.79 -11.03 -9.30
C VAL A 520 8.39 -10.72 -8.76
N VAL A 521 7.86 -9.58 -9.14
CA VAL A 521 6.55 -9.07 -8.71
C VAL A 521 5.64 -8.98 -9.91
N ASP A 522 4.48 -9.57 -9.81
CA ASP A 522 3.39 -9.41 -10.75
C ASP A 522 2.27 -8.57 -10.13
N PHE A 523 1.32 -8.12 -10.93
CA PHE A 523 0.23 -7.24 -10.49
C PHE A 523 -1.10 -7.85 -10.88
N LEU A 524 -1.96 -8.12 -9.90
CA LEU A 524 -3.27 -8.72 -10.15
C LEU A 524 -4.10 -7.80 -11.05
N HIS A 525 -4.57 -8.31 -12.18
CA HIS A 525 -5.26 -7.54 -13.22
C HIS A 525 -4.45 -6.36 -13.81
N GLY A 526 -3.12 -6.37 -13.65
CA GLY A 526 -2.27 -5.23 -14.03
C GLY A 526 -2.43 -4.01 -13.13
N ASP A 527 -3.16 -4.10 -12.02
CA ASP A 527 -3.40 -2.98 -11.09
C ASP A 527 -2.15 -2.71 -10.24
N PRO A 528 -1.51 -1.53 -10.38
CA PRO A 528 -0.31 -1.18 -9.61
C PRO A 528 -0.54 -1.20 -8.09
N ASP A 529 -1.80 -1.09 -7.63
CA ASP A 529 -2.15 -1.16 -6.22
C ASP A 529 -2.25 -2.61 -5.68
N GLN A 530 -2.11 -3.63 -6.55
CA GLN A 530 -2.24 -5.03 -6.18
C GLN A 530 -1.03 -5.90 -6.55
N PRO A 531 0.17 -5.57 -6.03
CA PRO A 531 1.38 -6.35 -6.26
C PRO A 531 1.33 -7.71 -5.56
N ILE A 532 1.95 -8.73 -6.19
CA ILE A 532 2.16 -10.06 -5.63
C ILE A 532 3.53 -10.59 -6.05
N VAL A 533 4.32 -11.12 -5.10
CA VAL A 533 5.61 -11.77 -5.41
C VAL A 533 5.33 -13.14 -5.99
N THR A 534 5.79 -13.39 -7.22
CA THR A 534 5.61 -14.64 -7.96
C THR A 534 6.89 -15.46 -8.07
N GLY A 535 8.05 -14.85 -7.86
CA GLY A 535 9.34 -15.53 -8.00
C GLY A 535 10.48 -14.81 -7.30
N ARG A 536 11.69 -15.39 -7.46
CA ARG A 536 12.95 -14.84 -6.95
C ARG A 536 14.02 -15.00 -8.01
N THR A 537 14.95 -14.05 -8.05
CA THR A 537 16.11 -14.12 -8.94
C THR A 537 17.40 -13.92 -8.16
N TYR A 538 18.47 -14.45 -8.73
CA TYR A 538 19.83 -14.12 -8.29
C TYR A 538 20.32 -12.88 -9.03
N HIS A 539 21.25 -12.15 -8.44
CA HIS A 539 21.90 -10.99 -9.05
C HIS A 539 23.38 -10.94 -8.65
N ALA A 540 24.13 -9.99 -9.19
CA ALA A 540 25.60 -9.93 -9.03
C ALA A 540 26.11 -9.93 -7.58
N SER A 541 25.30 -9.40 -6.63
CA SER A 541 25.64 -9.39 -5.19
C SER A 541 24.97 -10.52 -4.40
N ASN A 542 24.06 -11.27 -5.01
CA ASN A 542 23.34 -12.40 -4.42
C ASN A 542 23.39 -13.57 -5.40
N ILE A 543 24.54 -14.21 -5.46
CA ILE A 543 24.83 -15.31 -6.39
C ILE A 543 24.23 -16.63 -5.94
N PRO A 544 23.92 -17.58 -6.85
CA PRO A 544 23.40 -18.90 -6.49
C PRO A 544 24.44 -19.71 -5.68
N PRO A 545 23.96 -20.71 -4.88
CA PRO A 545 24.84 -21.63 -4.21
C PRO A 545 25.61 -22.48 -5.24
N GLY A 546 26.85 -22.85 -4.92
CA GLY A 546 27.74 -23.53 -5.82
C GLY A 546 28.55 -22.58 -6.71
N GLY A 547 29.54 -23.08 -7.40
CA GLY A 547 30.43 -22.33 -8.30
C GLY A 547 30.01 -22.46 -9.76
N LEU A 548 28.95 -21.76 -10.19
CA LEU A 548 28.53 -21.77 -11.59
C LEU A 548 29.59 -21.10 -12.49
N PRO A 549 29.81 -21.59 -13.72
CA PRO A 549 29.13 -22.72 -14.39
C PRO A 549 29.68 -24.12 -14.04
N GLY A 550 30.67 -24.23 -13.16
CA GLY A 550 31.32 -25.52 -12.83
C GLY A 550 30.35 -26.51 -12.18
N SER A 551 29.49 -26.06 -11.28
CA SER A 551 28.52 -26.88 -10.55
C SER A 551 27.15 -26.95 -11.24
N LYS A 552 27.07 -26.90 -12.54
CA LYS A 552 25.80 -26.89 -13.30
C LYS A 552 24.96 -28.17 -13.19
N THR A 553 25.58 -29.28 -12.71
CA THR A 553 24.92 -30.56 -12.45
C THR A 553 24.31 -30.66 -11.07
N GLN A 554 24.49 -29.63 -10.22
CA GLN A 554 23.97 -29.60 -8.87
C GLN A 554 22.57 -28.95 -8.80
N MET A 555 21.68 -29.57 -8.01
CA MET A 555 20.44 -29.00 -7.54
C MET A 555 20.49 -28.90 -6.01
N ALA A 556 20.30 -27.70 -5.46
CA ALA A 556 20.42 -27.47 -4.02
C ALA A 556 19.21 -26.74 -3.43
N PHE A 557 18.72 -27.24 -2.27
CA PHE A 557 17.86 -26.50 -1.37
C PHE A 557 18.71 -26.10 -0.16
N ARG A 558 19.28 -24.90 -0.20
CA ARG A 558 20.16 -24.37 0.84
C ARG A 558 19.51 -23.19 1.58
N SER A 559 19.42 -23.30 2.91
CA SER A 559 19.04 -22.21 3.79
C SER A 559 20.29 -21.40 4.23
N LYS A 560 20.07 -20.34 5.00
CA LYS A 560 21.13 -19.58 5.70
C LYS A 560 20.76 -19.42 7.15
N THR A 561 21.69 -19.58 8.07
CA THR A 561 21.48 -19.31 9.49
C THR A 561 21.11 -17.83 9.68
N HIS A 562 20.04 -17.55 10.46
CA HIS A 562 19.59 -16.20 10.76
C HIS A 562 20.59 -15.50 11.69
N LYS A 563 21.08 -14.33 11.29
CA LYS A 563 22.06 -13.52 12.01
C LYS A 563 23.33 -14.31 12.41
N GLY A 564 23.75 -15.23 11.56
CA GLY A 564 24.93 -16.05 11.78
C GLY A 564 25.44 -16.70 10.52
N GLU A 565 26.59 -17.37 10.63
CA GLU A 565 27.17 -18.16 9.55
C GLU A 565 26.62 -19.59 9.59
N GLY A 566 26.61 -20.25 8.43
CA GLY A 566 26.18 -21.63 8.26
C GLY A 566 24.88 -21.77 7.51
N TYR A 567 24.48 -23.04 7.28
CA TYR A 567 23.32 -23.39 6.46
C TYR A 567 22.83 -24.81 6.75
N ASN A 568 21.59 -25.10 6.37
CA ASN A 568 21.09 -26.46 6.19
C ASN A 568 20.90 -26.68 4.70
N GLU A 569 21.15 -27.92 4.21
CA GLU A 569 21.13 -28.19 2.79
C GLU A 569 20.61 -29.60 2.46
N LEU A 570 19.88 -29.68 1.38
CA LEU A 570 19.63 -30.89 0.61
C LEU A 570 20.22 -30.66 -0.77
N LEU A 571 21.28 -31.40 -1.11
CA LEU A 571 22.04 -31.29 -2.37
C LEU A 571 21.93 -32.58 -3.17
N PHE A 572 21.63 -32.43 -4.45
CA PHE A 572 21.72 -33.48 -5.46
C PHE A 572 22.87 -33.14 -6.41
N GLU A 573 23.80 -34.09 -6.63
CA GLU A 573 24.82 -34.04 -7.68
C GLU A 573 24.47 -35.09 -8.71
N ASP A 574 24.24 -34.67 -9.97
CA ASP A 574 23.79 -35.53 -11.06
C ASP A 574 24.89 -35.77 -12.11
N ALA A 575 26.14 -35.39 -11.83
CA ALA A 575 27.24 -35.67 -12.73
C ALA A 575 27.49 -37.19 -12.83
N LYS A 576 27.48 -37.74 -14.06
CA LYS A 576 27.66 -39.17 -14.32
C LYS A 576 28.91 -39.74 -13.65
N GLY A 577 28.73 -40.74 -12.78
CA GLY A 577 29.79 -41.39 -12.02
C GLY A 577 30.19 -40.66 -10.73
N SER A 578 29.52 -39.56 -10.42
CA SER A 578 29.68 -38.79 -9.18
C SER A 578 28.34 -38.46 -8.53
N GLU A 579 27.29 -39.20 -8.91
CA GLU A 579 25.92 -38.97 -8.40
C GLU A 579 25.88 -39.06 -6.87
N GLN A 580 25.29 -38.07 -6.21
CA GLN A 580 25.26 -37.99 -4.77
C GLN A 580 23.99 -37.29 -4.28
N LEU A 581 23.40 -37.82 -3.20
CA LEU A 581 22.44 -37.12 -2.38
C LEU A 581 23.08 -36.79 -1.02
N SER A 582 23.22 -35.50 -0.71
CA SER A 582 23.81 -35.01 0.53
C SER A 582 22.80 -34.26 1.38
N LEU A 583 22.77 -34.59 2.69
CA LEU A 583 21.98 -33.88 3.71
C LEU A 583 22.95 -33.24 4.71
N HIS A 584 22.90 -31.94 4.86
CA HIS A 584 23.68 -31.18 5.83
C HIS A 584 22.78 -30.44 6.82
N ALA A 585 22.95 -30.72 8.09
CA ALA A 585 22.33 -29.99 9.19
C ALA A 585 23.40 -29.18 9.93
N GLN A 586 23.23 -27.86 10.01
CA GLN A 586 24.19 -26.97 10.68
C GLN A 586 24.36 -27.29 12.16
N LYS A 587 23.34 -27.78 12.83
CA LYS A 587 23.36 -28.07 14.26
C LYS A 587 22.73 -29.41 14.59
N ASP A 588 21.43 -29.48 14.61
CA ASP A 588 20.69 -30.66 15.05
C ASP A 588 19.87 -31.25 13.90
N MET A 589 19.83 -32.57 13.78
CA MET A 589 18.99 -33.28 12.84
C MET A 589 18.05 -34.22 13.59
N ASN A 590 16.73 -34.06 13.45
CA ASN A 590 15.71 -34.90 14.04
C ASN A 590 14.94 -35.65 12.95
N THR A 591 14.89 -36.98 13.05
CA THR A 591 14.08 -37.82 12.17
C THR A 591 13.03 -38.56 12.99
N LYS A 592 11.73 -38.40 12.67
CA LYS A 592 10.62 -39.09 13.30
C LYS A 592 9.84 -39.88 12.27
N VAL A 593 9.76 -41.20 12.44
CA VAL A 593 8.98 -42.10 11.59
C VAL A 593 7.89 -42.73 12.44
N LEU A 594 6.63 -42.59 12.04
CA LEU A 594 5.49 -43.07 12.82
C LEU A 594 5.17 -44.56 12.59
N ASN A 595 5.72 -45.17 11.55
CA ASN A 595 5.55 -46.56 11.20
C ASN A 595 6.94 -47.15 10.88
N ASN A 596 7.14 -47.75 9.75
CA ASN A 596 8.36 -48.49 9.40
C ASN A 596 9.42 -47.56 8.78
N ARG A 597 10.70 -47.88 9.03
CA ARG A 597 11.85 -47.33 8.29
C ARG A 597 12.68 -48.50 7.74
N ASP A 598 12.83 -48.54 6.42
CA ASP A 598 13.67 -49.46 5.71
C ASP A 598 14.90 -48.76 5.14
N THR A 599 16.07 -49.36 5.31
CA THR A 599 17.31 -48.83 4.74
C THR A 599 18.05 -49.96 4.04
N LYS A 600 18.30 -49.82 2.74
CA LYS A 600 19.04 -50.76 1.92
C LYS A 600 20.27 -50.09 1.28
N VAL A 601 21.46 -50.56 1.61
CA VAL A 601 22.72 -50.04 1.05
C VAL A 601 23.38 -51.20 0.28
N LEU A 602 23.65 -50.97 -1.01
CA LEU A 602 24.20 -52.03 -1.88
C LEU A 602 25.72 -52.15 -1.80
N ALA A 603 26.39 -51.16 -1.25
CA ALA A 603 27.84 -51.16 -1.06
C ALA A 603 28.19 -50.95 0.42
N ASN A 604 28.88 -49.90 0.77
CA ASN A 604 29.36 -49.65 2.11
C ASN A 604 28.42 -48.74 2.89
N HIS A 605 28.21 -49.00 4.19
CA HIS A 605 27.58 -48.11 5.14
C HIS A 605 28.57 -47.75 6.24
N THR A 606 28.81 -46.47 6.47
CA THR A 606 29.70 -45.96 7.51
C THR A 606 28.93 -45.00 8.41
N GLU A 607 29.05 -45.22 9.73
CA GLU A 607 28.48 -44.30 10.74
C GLU A 607 29.59 -43.87 11.70
N THR A 608 29.74 -42.55 11.91
CA THR A 608 30.73 -42.00 12.85
C THR A 608 29.99 -41.10 13.84
N VAL A 609 30.18 -41.35 15.14
CA VAL A 609 29.60 -40.56 16.24
C VAL A 609 30.71 -40.08 17.14
N ASP A 610 31.00 -38.79 17.17
CA ASP A 610 32.11 -38.25 17.95
C ASP A 610 31.91 -38.25 19.48
N LYS A 611 30.68 -38.40 19.95
CA LYS A 611 30.40 -38.37 21.38
C LYS A 611 29.66 -39.65 21.83
N ASN A 612 28.35 -39.59 21.89
CA ASN A 612 27.53 -40.68 22.47
C ASN A 612 26.51 -41.18 21.43
N GLN A 613 26.41 -42.52 21.32
CA GLN A 613 25.33 -43.18 20.61
C GLN A 613 24.45 -43.94 21.62
N THR A 614 23.15 -43.77 21.55
CA THR A 614 22.16 -44.53 22.36
C THR A 614 21.20 -45.22 21.43
N LEU A 615 21.05 -46.51 21.56
CA LEU A 615 20.06 -47.33 20.85
C LEU A 615 19.05 -47.93 21.86
N HIS A 616 17.77 -47.62 21.72
CA HIS A 616 16.70 -48.16 22.55
C HIS A 616 15.69 -48.90 21.68
N ILE A 617 15.57 -50.24 21.86
CA ILE A 617 14.66 -51.09 21.11
C ILE A 617 13.71 -51.75 22.09
N LYS A 618 12.39 -51.49 21.93
CA LYS A 618 11.36 -52.07 22.77
C LYS A 618 10.98 -53.49 22.38
N GLY A 619 11.31 -53.92 21.20
CA GLY A 619 11.04 -55.24 20.65
C GLY A 619 12.32 -56.04 20.45
N HIS A 620 12.47 -56.65 19.29
CA HIS A 620 13.59 -57.55 18.96
C HIS A 620 14.65 -56.80 18.15
N GLN A 621 15.93 -57.07 18.43
CA GLN A 621 17.06 -56.71 17.60
C GLN A 621 17.70 -57.97 17.03
N MET A 622 17.84 -58.04 15.70
CA MET A 622 18.55 -59.09 15.01
C MET A 622 19.69 -58.49 14.17
N SER A 623 20.88 -59.09 14.28
CA SER A 623 22.03 -58.68 13.50
C SER A 623 22.66 -59.89 12.87
N THR A 624 22.84 -59.94 11.55
CA THR A 624 23.51 -61.01 10.80
C THR A 624 24.70 -60.42 10.08
N VAL A 625 25.90 -60.96 10.31
CA VAL A 625 27.15 -60.55 9.65
C VAL A 625 27.78 -61.80 9.03
N ASN A 626 27.87 -61.83 7.71
CA ASN A 626 28.32 -63.03 7.01
C ASN A 626 29.84 -63.29 7.11
N LEU A 627 30.64 -62.29 7.34
CA LEU A 627 32.09 -62.41 7.40
C LEU A 627 32.63 -62.11 8.78
N THR A 628 32.86 -60.90 9.15
CA THR A 628 33.55 -60.52 10.38
C THR A 628 32.80 -59.41 11.11
N ARG A 629 32.66 -59.60 12.42
CA ARG A 629 32.24 -58.56 13.36
C ARG A 629 33.37 -58.30 14.35
N THR A 630 33.76 -57.03 14.49
CA THR A 630 34.77 -56.63 15.48
C THR A 630 34.17 -55.53 16.35
N ASP A 631 34.18 -55.75 17.65
CA ASP A 631 33.78 -54.79 18.67
C ASP A 631 35.01 -54.38 19.48
N THR A 632 35.42 -53.12 19.43
CA THR A 632 36.56 -52.59 20.19
C THR A 632 36.02 -51.56 21.21
N VAL A 633 36.25 -51.82 22.49
CA VAL A 633 35.77 -50.97 23.60
C VAL A 633 36.98 -50.55 24.43
N GLY A 634 37.27 -49.23 24.51
CA GLY A 634 38.49 -48.70 25.16
C GLY A 634 38.50 -48.83 26.67
N LEU A 635 37.37 -48.72 27.35
CA LEU A 635 37.31 -48.70 28.84
C LEU A 635 36.44 -49.79 29.43
N GLY A 636 35.20 -49.90 29.10
CA GLY A 636 34.31 -50.83 29.74
C GLY A 636 33.24 -51.41 28.81
N TYR A 637 33.02 -52.70 28.88
CA TYR A 637 31.95 -53.41 28.19
C TYR A 637 31.08 -54.12 29.22
N ALA A 638 29.81 -53.82 29.27
CA ALA A 638 28.84 -54.50 30.15
C ALA A 638 27.71 -55.13 29.34
N LEU A 639 27.43 -56.38 29.58
CA LEU A 639 26.29 -57.10 29.00
C LEU A 639 25.41 -57.64 30.12
N THR A 640 24.17 -57.19 30.17
CA THR A 640 23.15 -57.68 31.11
C THR A 640 22.03 -58.39 30.36
N VAL A 641 21.78 -59.64 30.65
CA VAL A 641 20.73 -60.44 30.03
C VAL A 641 19.76 -60.93 31.11
N GLY A 642 18.48 -60.55 31.03
CA GLY A 642 17.48 -60.86 32.07
C GLY A 642 17.02 -62.29 32.14
N ALA A 643 17.13 -63.09 31.09
CA ALA A 643 16.63 -64.43 31.04
C ALA A 643 17.69 -65.47 30.58
N ALA A 644 18.11 -65.41 29.32
CA ALA A 644 19.01 -66.45 28.80
C ALA A 644 20.02 -65.81 27.81
N MET A 645 21.27 -66.26 27.88
CA MET A 645 22.31 -65.98 26.92
C MET A 645 22.86 -67.29 26.36
N ASN A 646 22.92 -67.43 25.04
CA ASN A 646 23.51 -68.54 24.33
C ASN A 646 24.63 -68.02 23.40
N THR A 647 25.79 -68.68 23.47
CA THR A 647 26.93 -68.44 22.58
C THR A 647 27.35 -69.75 21.98
N ALA A 648 27.28 -69.87 20.65
CA ALA A 648 27.75 -71.06 19.90
C ALA A 648 28.86 -70.64 18.95
N VAL A 649 30.00 -71.36 19.02
CA VAL A 649 31.18 -71.10 18.18
C VAL A 649 31.57 -72.42 17.54
N ALA A 650 31.63 -72.46 16.21
CA ALA A 650 31.89 -73.72 15.47
C ALA A 650 33.34 -74.21 15.54
N LEU A 651 34.31 -73.31 15.58
CA LEU A 651 35.73 -73.71 15.53
C LEU A 651 36.47 -73.37 16.80
N SER A 652 36.60 -72.12 17.19
CA SER A 652 37.39 -71.76 18.38
C SER A 652 36.86 -70.52 19.07
N GLN A 653 36.83 -70.53 20.39
CA GLN A 653 36.60 -69.37 21.23
C GLN A 653 37.81 -69.16 22.13
N SER A 654 38.36 -67.97 22.13
CA SER A 654 39.43 -67.57 23.03
C SER A 654 38.99 -66.40 23.88
N GLU A 655 39.29 -66.46 25.15
CA GLU A 655 39.07 -65.34 26.09
C GLU A 655 40.36 -65.09 26.86
N GLN A 656 40.84 -63.86 26.82
CA GLN A 656 42.05 -63.43 27.48
C GLN A 656 41.73 -62.27 28.44
N VAL A 657 42.04 -62.43 29.73
CA VAL A 657 41.80 -61.43 30.76
C VAL A 657 43.13 -61.15 31.46
N GLY A 658 43.57 -59.88 31.44
CA GLY A 658 44.91 -59.52 31.91
C GLY A 658 45.13 -59.60 33.42
N VAL A 659 44.08 -59.38 34.23
CA VAL A 659 44.26 -59.32 35.68
C VAL A 659 43.30 -60.27 36.41
N HIS A 660 42.00 -60.15 36.27
CA HIS A 660 41.05 -60.95 37.07
C HIS A 660 39.81 -61.33 36.28
N LYS A 661 39.47 -62.59 36.31
CA LYS A 661 38.18 -63.18 35.85
C LYS A 661 37.46 -63.84 37.00
N SER A 662 36.20 -63.51 37.22
CA SER A 662 35.33 -64.19 38.16
C SER A 662 34.16 -64.77 37.39
N VAL A 663 33.83 -66.05 37.74
CA VAL A 663 32.64 -66.73 37.26
C VAL A 663 31.81 -67.17 38.51
N ILE A 664 30.64 -66.59 38.68
CA ILE A 664 29.73 -66.88 39.80
C ILE A 664 28.45 -67.47 39.21
N VAL A 665 28.12 -68.64 39.61
CA VAL A 665 26.93 -69.39 39.16
C VAL A 665 26.10 -69.77 40.38
N GLY A 666 24.79 -69.45 40.44
CA GLY A 666 23.92 -69.65 41.58
C GLY A 666 23.70 -71.14 41.87
N ASN A 667 23.54 -72.01 40.87
CA ASN A 667 23.24 -73.39 41.05
C ASN A 667 24.27 -74.33 40.40
N THR A 668 24.44 -74.32 39.09
CA THR A 668 25.26 -75.36 38.43
C THR A 668 26.15 -74.74 37.38
N LEU A 669 27.46 -75.05 37.46
CA LEU A 669 28.42 -74.82 36.39
C LEU A 669 28.81 -76.14 35.76
N SER A 670 28.53 -76.36 34.46
CA SER A 670 28.94 -77.53 33.72
C SER A 670 30.00 -77.14 32.68
N ILE A 671 31.13 -77.82 32.72
CA ILE A 671 32.21 -77.69 31.75
C ILE A 671 32.46 -79.06 31.13
N THR A 672 32.27 -79.16 29.81
CA THR A 672 32.46 -80.43 29.10
C THR A 672 33.36 -80.18 27.90
N ALA A 673 34.40 -81.00 27.68
CA ALA A 673 35.22 -81.08 26.53
C ALA A 673 35.29 -82.48 25.95
N GLY A 674 35.38 -82.62 24.63
CA GLY A 674 35.52 -83.90 23.99
C GLY A 674 36.87 -84.59 24.33
N ASP A 675 37.94 -83.82 24.30
CA ASP A 675 39.29 -84.37 24.47
C ASP A 675 39.97 -83.99 25.78
N VAL A 676 40.05 -82.69 26.12
CA VAL A 676 40.82 -82.27 27.29
C VAL A 676 40.17 -81.07 27.99
N ILE A 677 40.09 -81.09 29.29
CA ILE A 677 39.88 -79.94 30.18
C ILE A 677 41.21 -79.71 30.92
N GLU A 678 41.78 -78.55 30.81
CA GLU A 678 43.00 -78.16 31.52
C GLU A 678 42.82 -76.88 32.28
N LEU A 679 43.08 -76.87 33.59
CA LEU A 679 43.13 -75.70 34.44
C LEU A 679 44.57 -75.56 34.94
N LYS A 680 45.24 -74.49 34.58
CA LYS A 680 46.62 -74.23 34.88
C LYS A 680 46.83 -72.93 35.64
N CYS A 681 47.58 -72.99 36.73
CA CYS A 681 47.93 -71.82 37.52
C CYS A 681 49.41 -71.90 37.91
N GLY A 682 50.30 -71.16 37.31
CA GLY A 682 51.75 -71.26 37.52
C GLY A 682 52.27 -72.71 37.33
N ALA A 683 52.85 -73.30 38.35
CA ALA A 683 53.35 -74.70 38.36
C ALA A 683 52.24 -75.77 38.62
N SER A 684 51.04 -75.36 38.98
CA SER A 684 49.93 -76.23 39.30
C SER A 684 49.03 -76.45 38.07
N THR A 685 48.62 -77.72 37.80
CA THR A 685 47.76 -78.10 36.70
C THR A 685 46.73 -79.12 37.19
N LEU A 686 45.45 -78.98 36.82
CA LEU A 686 44.41 -79.98 36.84
C LEU A 686 44.03 -80.29 35.38
N ARG A 687 44.30 -81.48 34.94
CA ARG A 687 43.98 -81.95 33.58
C ARG A 687 43.13 -83.21 33.59
N MET A 688 42.08 -83.18 32.83
CA MET A 688 41.23 -84.32 32.56
C MET A 688 41.26 -84.63 31.06
N ASP A 689 41.46 -85.88 30.65
CA ASP A 689 41.47 -86.27 29.25
C ASP A 689 40.39 -87.27 28.87
N SER A 690 40.15 -87.48 27.63
CA SER A 690 39.11 -88.36 27.09
C SER A 690 39.32 -89.83 27.41
N SER A 691 40.51 -90.27 27.85
CA SER A 691 40.76 -91.63 28.35
C SER A 691 40.27 -91.87 29.77
N GLY A 692 39.73 -90.81 30.42
CA GLY A 692 39.31 -90.85 31.83
C GLY A 692 40.43 -90.59 32.80
N LYS A 693 41.64 -90.25 32.35
CA LYS A 693 42.75 -89.92 33.20
C LYS A 693 42.61 -88.46 33.75
N ILE A 694 42.67 -88.34 35.07
CA ILE A 694 42.72 -87.11 35.80
C ILE A 694 44.13 -86.92 36.35
N THR A 695 44.83 -85.88 35.94
CA THR A 695 46.18 -85.54 36.40
C THR A 695 46.11 -84.23 37.21
N ILE A 696 46.55 -84.30 38.44
CA ILE A 696 46.73 -83.15 39.29
C ILE A 696 48.21 -83.05 39.60
N GLN A 697 48.83 -81.94 39.19
CA GLN A 697 50.25 -81.68 39.37
C GLN A 697 50.45 -80.37 40.13
N GLY A 698 51.37 -80.39 41.10
CA GLY A 698 51.72 -79.23 41.90
C GLY A 698 52.94 -79.50 42.74
N THR A 699 53.50 -78.47 43.39
CA THR A 699 54.67 -78.57 44.27
C THR A 699 54.26 -79.00 45.66
N GLU A 700 53.02 -78.76 46.09
CA GLU A 700 52.44 -79.15 47.37
C GLU A 700 50.92 -79.44 47.21
N PHE A 701 50.43 -80.45 47.85
CA PHE A 701 49.02 -80.80 47.88
C PHE A 701 48.54 -80.87 49.35
N LYS A 702 47.52 -80.07 49.67
CA LYS A 702 46.89 -80.07 50.97
C LYS A 702 45.41 -80.42 50.85
N PHE A 703 45.04 -81.54 51.45
CA PHE A 703 43.66 -82.03 51.51
C PHE A 703 43.13 -81.75 52.93
N GLU A 704 42.18 -80.90 53.12
CA GLU A 704 41.50 -80.61 54.39
C GLU A 704 40.03 -80.85 54.21
N ALA A 705 39.42 -81.70 55.09
CA ALA A 705 38.03 -81.99 55.09
C ALA A 705 37.48 -81.98 56.54
N SER A 706 36.26 -81.52 56.76
CA SER A 706 35.53 -81.60 58.02
C SER A 706 34.94 -82.96 58.31
N GLY A 707 35.07 -83.90 57.37
CA GLY A 707 34.64 -85.27 57.43
C GLY A 707 35.64 -86.21 56.74
N PRO A 708 35.33 -87.48 56.61
CA PRO A 708 36.27 -88.50 56.03
C PRO A 708 36.68 -88.16 54.63
N VAL A 709 37.99 -88.29 54.28
CA VAL A 709 38.50 -88.31 52.91
C VAL A 709 38.65 -89.81 52.52
N GLN A 710 37.89 -90.22 51.52
CA GLN A 710 37.96 -91.56 51.01
C GLN A 710 38.65 -91.60 49.66
N ILE A 711 39.73 -92.31 49.51
CA ILE A 711 40.44 -92.58 48.27
C ILE A 711 40.35 -94.05 47.99
N THR A 712 39.70 -94.45 46.91
CA THR A 712 39.51 -95.84 46.50
C THR A 712 40.06 -96.03 45.10
N GLY A 713 40.96 -96.96 44.89
CA GLY A 713 41.54 -97.31 43.62
C GLY A 713 41.98 -98.79 43.61
N LYS A 714 42.20 -99.43 42.45
CA LYS A 714 42.74 -100.76 42.34
C LYS A 714 44.16 -100.80 42.92
N ASP A 715 44.91 -99.82 42.66
CA ASP A 715 46.24 -99.58 43.17
C ASP A 715 46.32 -98.12 43.67
N ILE A 716 46.89 -97.89 44.92
CA ILE A 716 47.12 -96.57 45.49
C ILE A 716 48.60 -96.52 45.84
N ASP A 717 49.35 -95.71 45.06
CA ASP A 717 50.77 -95.50 45.30
C ASP A 717 51.00 -94.12 45.95
N LEU A 718 51.56 -94.08 47.16
CA LEU A 718 51.87 -92.91 47.95
C LEU A 718 53.37 -92.91 48.24
N ASN A 719 54.15 -92.21 47.39
CA ASN A 719 55.59 -92.06 47.54
C ASN A 719 55.95 -90.95 48.50
#